data_545d9569ae1daabf7fc0b69bfc330104
#
_entry.id   545d9569ae1daabf7fc0b69bfc330104
#
_cell.length_a   1.000
_cell.length_b   1.000
_cell.length_c   1.000
_cell.angle_alpha   90.00
_cell.angle_beta   90.00
_cell.angle_gamma   90.00
#
_symmetry.space_group_name_H-M   'P 1'
#
loop_
_entity.id
_entity.type
_entity.pdbx_description
1 polymer ?
#
loop_
_entity_poly.entity_id
_entity_poly.type
_entity_poly.pdbx_seq_one_letter_code
_entity_poly.pdbx_strand_id
1 'polypeptide(L)'
;MALAWQRLGLTEAAGGELSSAIASFRRATGISPALPAPWENLGLALSVLGRWHDAATAYETAFSLRSDRADLAAQLAGALGRAGRHRDAAAVFDRAIVLSPADIRLRHDRGIARAFAGEPAAAIADLRAALAWEPASAQTHYALAQCHARVSQSATAITGYRRVNALDLDSVDALINGGVLAESIQDRAGARRFFRRAISLAPSNSLANGDLAILELTLGRVRSAIRRLRRTVAIAPAAVDMHSNLLMALGYLDDDRDRYFAEHRRWAERHAAPSSAFSGPWRNDPDPERRLRVGYLSADFFDHPLGTNIAGLIQHHDRRVVEVTCYAEIGSADNMTRYIRDLADRFVEIQTLADADLADRIRADGIDILVVMAGHTARNRMTVAARKPAPVMVSYADFSTTGLDVMDYWLTDPIVHPEGSTEERFTETLMRIPMMVLHRPIDVAPPVSPLPATVLGQVTFGSFNNPAKIGDEVVDLWARILMQVPTARLVLKYRDVYTVEDVRARLAKRFSERGVDPSRLVFLGADPTRASHLGMVAGMDIALDPFPFNGCTTSFEALWMGIPVVTLAGRRFLGRMGTSFLTHLGLPELVASSPDDYVRIAAGLAADLPRLERLRQGLRERILASPLCDGPAYARSIEVAFRQAWRRWCEERR
;
A
#
# COMPACT_ATOMS: atom_id res chain seq x y z
N MET A 1 -17.53 60.36 -11.27
CA MET A 1 -16.82 59.46 -12.18
C MET A 1 -16.82 58.01 -11.70
N ALA A 2 -16.41 57.69 -10.47
CA ALA A 2 -16.40 56.29 -9.96
C ALA A 2 -17.77 55.60 -10.05
N LEU A 3 -18.86 56.24 -9.64
CA LEU A 3 -20.22 55.71 -9.77
C LEU A 3 -20.67 55.44 -11.21
N ALA A 4 -20.17 56.26 -12.18
CA ALA A 4 -20.48 55.99 -13.59
C ALA A 4 -19.80 54.73 -14.11
N TRP A 5 -18.52 54.52 -13.75
CA TRP A 5 -17.82 53.26 -14.06
C TRP A 5 -18.41 52.06 -13.35
N GLN A 6 -18.87 52.22 -12.12
CA GLN A 6 -19.58 51.12 -11.41
C GLN A 6 -20.88 50.75 -12.12
N ARG A 7 -21.70 51.76 -12.54
CA ARG A 7 -22.95 51.50 -13.29
C ARG A 7 -22.67 50.80 -14.62
N LEU A 8 -21.64 51.27 -15.34
CA LEU A 8 -21.23 50.65 -16.61
C LEU A 8 -20.85 49.18 -16.36
N GLY A 9 -20.03 48.89 -15.37
CA GLY A 9 -19.64 47.52 -15.02
C GLY A 9 -20.81 46.63 -14.64
N LEU A 10 -21.84 47.17 -13.95
CA LEU A 10 -23.07 46.43 -13.65
C LEU A 10 -23.86 46.11 -14.91
N THR A 11 -23.95 47.03 -15.87
CA THR A 11 -24.60 46.82 -17.17
C THR A 11 -23.85 45.76 -18.01
N GLU A 12 -22.51 45.85 -18.06
CA GLU A 12 -21.66 44.88 -18.75
C GLU A 12 -21.77 43.49 -18.13
N ALA A 13 -21.78 43.39 -16.78
CA ALA A 13 -21.97 42.12 -16.04
C ALA A 13 -23.36 41.50 -16.33
N ALA A 14 -24.42 42.32 -16.37
CA ALA A 14 -25.77 41.89 -16.71
C ALA A 14 -25.87 41.41 -18.18
N GLY A 15 -25.06 41.99 -19.06
CA GLY A 15 -24.90 41.56 -20.47
C GLY A 15 -24.02 40.32 -20.65
N GLY A 16 -23.42 39.77 -19.57
CA GLY A 16 -22.51 38.63 -19.64
C GLY A 16 -21.04 38.96 -19.98
N GLU A 17 -20.73 40.26 -20.17
CA GLU A 17 -19.41 40.75 -20.52
C GLU A 17 -18.51 40.91 -19.29
N LEU A 18 -18.26 39.79 -18.58
CA LEU A 18 -17.55 39.84 -17.27
C LEU A 18 -16.15 40.46 -17.34
N SER A 19 -15.42 40.27 -18.43
CA SER A 19 -14.08 40.86 -18.60
C SER A 19 -14.12 42.39 -18.69
N SER A 20 -15.11 42.93 -19.43
CA SER A 20 -15.37 44.37 -19.53
C SER A 20 -15.82 44.94 -18.17
N ALA A 21 -16.75 44.23 -17.50
CA ALA A 21 -17.24 44.60 -16.17
C ALA A 21 -16.10 44.69 -15.14
N ILE A 22 -15.17 43.74 -15.12
CA ILE A 22 -13.97 43.79 -14.27
C ILE A 22 -13.10 45.00 -14.56
N ALA A 23 -12.90 45.35 -15.83
CA ALA A 23 -12.13 46.56 -16.20
C ALA A 23 -12.83 47.83 -15.72
N SER A 24 -14.15 47.92 -15.87
CA SER A 24 -14.98 49.01 -15.39
C SER A 24 -14.97 49.14 -13.86
N PHE A 25 -15.10 48.04 -13.13
CA PHE A 25 -15.01 48.02 -11.66
C PHE A 25 -13.60 48.41 -11.18
N ARG A 26 -12.52 47.93 -11.82
CA ARG A 26 -11.15 48.35 -11.49
C ARG A 26 -10.93 49.86 -11.69
N ARG A 27 -11.51 50.46 -12.73
CA ARG A 27 -11.47 51.92 -12.93
C ARG A 27 -12.24 52.63 -11.80
N ALA A 28 -13.41 52.12 -11.42
CA ALA A 28 -14.20 52.67 -10.31
C ALA A 28 -13.42 52.63 -8.99
N THR A 29 -12.77 51.50 -8.67
CA THR A 29 -11.97 51.32 -7.43
C THR A 29 -10.70 52.19 -7.48
N GLY A 30 -10.08 52.37 -8.63
CA GLY A 30 -8.91 53.27 -8.81
C GLY A 30 -9.25 54.74 -8.61
N ILE A 31 -10.46 55.19 -9.02
CA ILE A 31 -10.91 56.57 -8.84
C ILE A 31 -11.35 56.84 -7.38
N SER A 32 -12.00 55.90 -6.77
CA SER A 32 -12.51 56.05 -5.40
C SER A 32 -12.29 54.79 -4.56
N PRO A 33 -11.08 54.55 -4.04
CA PRO A 33 -10.73 53.35 -3.30
C PRO A 33 -11.56 53.13 -2.01
N ALA A 34 -12.09 54.23 -1.44
CA ALA A 34 -12.89 54.23 -0.22
C ALA A 34 -14.36 53.81 -0.44
N LEU A 35 -14.80 53.59 -1.68
CA LEU A 35 -16.16 53.11 -1.95
C LEU A 35 -16.21 51.58 -1.90
N PRO A 36 -16.99 50.96 -0.99
CA PRO A 36 -17.03 49.51 -0.86
C PRO A 36 -17.72 48.80 -2.03
N ALA A 37 -18.80 49.38 -2.59
CA ALA A 37 -19.64 48.73 -3.60
C ALA A 37 -18.89 48.36 -4.92
N PRO A 38 -17.98 49.18 -5.48
CA PRO A 38 -17.17 48.78 -6.63
C PRO A 38 -16.25 47.56 -6.32
N TRP A 39 -15.69 47.48 -5.11
CA TRP A 39 -14.88 46.33 -4.66
C TRP A 39 -15.70 45.06 -4.50
N GLU A 40 -16.90 45.19 -3.95
CA GLU A 40 -17.85 44.06 -3.79
C GLU A 40 -18.25 43.51 -5.18
N ASN A 41 -18.60 44.39 -6.14
CA ASN A 41 -18.94 44.01 -7.50
C ASN A 41 -17.78 43.41 -8.26
N LEU A 42 -16.55 43.94 -8.05
CA LEU A 42 -15.32 43.37 -8.59
C LEU A 42 -15.08 41.96 -8.07
N GLY A 43 -15.21 41.77 -6.76
CA GLY A 43 -15.10 40.45 -6.13
C GLY A 43 -16.10 39.45 -6.67
N LEU A 44 -17.36 39.87 -6.86
CA LEU A 44 -18.40 39.01 -7.43
C LEU A 44 -18.07 38.61 -8.88
N ALA A 45 -17.70 39.56 -9.75
CA ALA A 45 -17.37 39.27 -11.13
C ALA A 45 -16.13 38.37 -11.28
N LEU A 46 -15.13 38.55 -10.39
CA LEU A 46 -13.95 37.68 -10.33
C LEU A 46 -14.30 36.28 -9.83
N SER A 47 -15.21 36.16 -8.88
CA SER A 47 -15.72 34.87 -8.36
C SER A 47 -16.43 34.06 -9.44
N VAL A 48 -17.26 34.71 -10.26
CA VAL A 48 -17.96 34.05 -11.38
C VAL A 48 -16.96 33.50 -12.43
N LEU A 49 -15.81 34.17 -12.62
CA LEU A 49 -14.72 33.71 -13.51
C LEU A 49 -13.77 32.70 -12.83
N GLY A 50 -14.02 32.30 -11.60
CA GLY A 50 -13.15 31.37 -10.87
C GLY A 50 -11.81 31.96 -10.40
N ARG A 51 -11.64 33.30 -10.46
CA ARG A 51 -10.42 33.99 -10.05
C ARG A 51 -10.40 34.25 -8.54
N TRP A 52 -10.39 33.17 -7.76
CA TRP A 52 -10.67 33.21 -6.34
C TRP A 52 -9.70 34.02 -5.49
N HIS A 53 -8.39 34.03 -5.83
CA HIS A 53 -7.39 34.87 -5.14
C HIS A 53 -7.67 36.35 -5.33
N ASP A 54 -7.94 36.76 -6.57
CA ASP A 54 -8.27 38.14 -6.88
C ASP A 54 -9.60 38.58 -6.26
N ALA A 55 -10.59 37.66 -6.27
CA ALA A 55 -11.89 37.89 -5.66
C ALA A 55 -11.75 38.09 -4.13
N ALA A 56 -10.95 37.25 -3.46
CA ALA A 56 -10.69 37.39 -2.03
C ALA A 56 -10.07 38.76 -1.71
N THR A 57 -9.07 39.21 -2.48
CA THR A 57 -8.45 40.53 -2.29
C THR A 57 -9.46 41.67 -2.46
N ALA A 58 -10.34 41.59 -3.47
CA ALA A 58 -11.39 42.58 -3.66
C ALA A 58 -12.40 42.60 -2.49
N TYR A 59 -12.84 41.42 -2.05
CA TYR A 59 -13.74 41.32 -0.90
C TYR A 59 -13.06 41.71 0.43
N GLU A 60 -11.75 41.42 0.63
CA GLU A 60 -11.00 41.90 1.81
C GLU A 60 -11.04 43.41 1.88
N THR A 61 -10.82 44.10 0.75
CA THR A 61 -10.89 45.56 0.70
C THR A 61 -12.32 46.06 0.95
N ALA A 62 -13.33 45.47 0.33
CA ALA A 62 -14.73 45.83 0.55
C ALA A 62 -15.13 45.62 2.02
N PHE A 63 -14.73 44.52 2.63
CA PHE A 63 -15.04 44.20 4.02
C PHE A 63 -14.30 45.10 5.02
N SER A 64 -13.06 45.49 4.71
CA SER A 64 -12.36 46.50 5.56
C SER A 64 -13.07 47.83 5.61
N LEU A 65 -13.77 48.21 4.52
CA LEU A 65 -14.56 49.45 4.43
C LEU A 65 -15.98 49.31 5.05
N ARG A 66 -16.51 48.12 5.12
CA ARG A 66 -17.86 47.80 5.66
C ARG A 66 -17.86 46.53 6.49
N SER A 67 -17.17 46.54 7.62
CA SER A 67 -16.97 45.37 8.51
C SER A 67 -18.20 44.97 9.31
N ASP A 68 -19.31 45.67 9.15
CA ASP A 68 -20.62 45.45 9.79
C ASP A 68 -21.56 44.54 8.96
N ARG A 69 -21.15 44.09 7.78
CA ARG A 69 -21.98 43.29 6.84
C ARG A 69 -21.64 41.81 6.91
N ALA A 70 -22.56 41.02 7.43
CA ALA A 70 -22.40 39.57 7.54
C ALA A 70 -22.35 38.86 6.17
N ASP A 71 -23.14 39.32 5.18
CA ASP A 71 -23.16 38.80 3.81
C ASP A 71 -21.84 39.01 3.09
N LEU A 72 -21.22 40.19 3.25
CA LEU A 72 -19.92 40.50 2.68
C LEU A 72 -18.80 39.66 3.34
N ALA A 73 -18.87 39.47 4.66
CA ALA A 73 -17.97 38.56 5.35
C ALA A 73 -18.12 37.11 4.84
N ALA A 74 -19.33 36.65 4.57
CA ALA A 74 -19.58 35.34 4.00
C ALA A 74 -19.02 35.19 2.58
N GLN A 75 -19.18 36.21 1.74
CA GLN A 75 -18.60 36.24 0.39
C GLN A 75 -17.06 36.19 0.42
N LEU A 76 -16.44 36.98 1.29
CA LEU A 76 -15.00 36.95 1.53
C LEU A 76 -14.53 35.55 1.97
N ALA A 77 -15.17 35.00 2.98
CA ALA A 77 -14.82 33.68 3.51
C ALA A 77 -14.99 32.57 2.45
N GLY A 78 -16.06 32.64 1.64
CA GLY A 78 -16.27 31.75 0.51
C GLY A 78 -15.17 31.84 -0.53
N ALA A 79 -14.75 33.06 -0.91
CA ALA A 79 -13.65 33.30 -1.84
C ALA A 79 -12.31 32.80 -1.29
N LEU A 80 -12.01 33.04 -0.01
CA LEU A 80 -10.82 32.54 0.69
C LEU A 80 -10.78 31.00 0.71
N GLY A 81 -11.91 30.36 1.02
CA GLY A 81 -12.01 28.89 0.99
C GLY A 81 -11.73 28.31 -0.38
N ARG A 82 -12.30 28.92 -1.44
CA ARG A 82 -12.06 28.53 -2.84
C ARG A 82 -10.62 28.83 -3.30
N ALA A 83 -9.98 29.83 -2.71
CA ALA A 83 -8.55 30.13 -2.94
C ALA A 83 -7.60 29.23 -2.15
N GLY A 84 -8.10 28.24 -1.38
CA GLY A 84 -7.29 27.35 -0.55
C GLY A 84 -6.86 27.93 0.80
N ARG A 85 -7.25 29.16 1.13
CA ARG A 85 -6.95 29.85 2.40
C ARG A 85 -7.97 29.47 3.49
N HIS A 86 -8.06 28.18 3.79
CA HIS A 86 -9.15 27.63 4.62
C HIS A 86 -9.16 28.14 6.07
N ARG A 87 -7.98 28.35 6.68
CA ARG A 87 -7.90 28.93 8.04
C ARG A 87 -8.42 30.36 8.08
N ASP A 88 -8.04 31.18 7.09
CA ASP A 88 -8.50 32.56 6.98
C ASP A 88 -10.01 32.59 6.73
N ALA A 89 -10.51 31.68 5.88
CA ALA A 89 -11.95 31.53 5.64
C ALA A 89 -12.71 31.23 6.95
N ALA A 90 -12.22 30.28 7.74
CA ALA A 90 -12.85 29.94 9.03
C ALA A 90 -12.89 31.15 9.98
N ALA A 91 -11.81 31.92 10.08
CA ALA A 91 -11.74 33.13 10.93
C ALA A 91 -12.71 34.23 10.45
N VAL A 92 -12.89 34.39 9.14
CA VAL A 92 -13.85 35.36 8.60
C VAL A 92 -15.30 34.87 8.81
N PHE A 93 -15.57 33.56 8.71
CA PHE A 93 -16.86 33.00 9.07
C PHE A 93 -17.17 33.17 10.58
N ASP A 94 -16.20 33.13 11.50
CA ASP A 94 -16.39 33.48 12.91
C ASP A 94 -16.97 34.88 13.05
N ARG A 95 -16.45 35.85 12.31
CA ARG A 95 -17.00 37.24 12.29
C ARG A 95 -18.38 37.30 11.65
N ALA A 96 -18.61 36.59 10.55
CA ALA A 96 -19.94 36.58 9.91
C ALA A 96 -21.02 36.03 10.87
N ILE A 97 -20.69 34.99 11.65
CA ILE A 97 -21.61 34.41 12.65
C ILE A 97 -21.89 35.37 13.80
N VAL A 98 -20.90 36.17 14.24
CA VAL A 98 -21.11 37.20 15.24
C VAL A 98 -22.08 38.28 14.73
N LEU A 99 -21.95 38.65 13.44
CA LEU A 99 -22.83 39.64 12.80
C LEU A 99 -24.23 39.10 12.49
N SER A 100 -24.37 37.81 12.23
CA SER A 100 -25.64 37.15 11.94
C SER A 100 -25.74 35.79 12.63
N PRO A 101 -25.97 35.72 13.96
CA PRO A 101 -25.95 34.44 14.70
C PRO A 101 -27.07 33.47 14.32
N ALA A 102 -28.15 33.97 13.73
CA ALA A 102 -29.30 33.19 13.31
C ALA A 102 -29.10 32.52 11.93
N ASP A 103 -28.13 32.97 11.13
CA ASP A 103 -27.86 32.31 9.81
C ASP A 103 -27.04 31.05 10.02
N ILE A 104 -27.72 29.93 10.05
CA ILE A 104 -27.12 28.62 10.32
C ILE A 104 -26.21 28.16 9.14
N ARG A 105 -26.41 28.70 7.93
CA ARG A 105 -25.58 28.37 6.76
C ARG A 105 -24.12 28.77 6.99
N LEU A 106 -23.89 29.87 7.72
CA LEU A 106 -22.56 30.30 8.10
C LEU A 106 -21.82 29.28 8.96
N ARG A 107 -22.55 28.54 9.81
CA ARG A 107 -21.94 27.43 10.59
C ARG A 107 -21.61 26.23 9.70
N HIS A 108 -22.48 25.90 8.75
CA HIS A 108 -22.17 24.87 7.75
C HIS A 108 -20.89 25.21 7.00
N ASP A 109 -20.79 26.42 6.44
CA ASP A 109 -19.67 26.86 5.63
C ASP A 109 -18.37 26.97 6.46
N ARG A 110 -18.46 27.45 7.72
CA ARG A 110 -17.34 27.42 8.66
C ARG A 110 -16.90 26.00 8.97
N GLY A 111 -17.83 25.08 9.18
CA GLY A 111 -17.55 23.67 9.39
C GLY A 111 -16.78 23.06 8.22
N ILE A 112 -17.17 23.36 6.98
CA ILE A 112 -16.44 22.97 5.76
C ILE A 112 -15.04 23.59 5.75
N ALA A 113 -14.90 24.89 5.99
CA ALA A 113 -13.62 25.58 6.03
C ALA A 113 -12.67 24.97 7.08
N ARG A 114 -13.17 24.70 8.31
CA ARG A 114 -12.42 24.05 9.39
C ARG A 114 -12.00 22.63 9.03
N ALA A 115 -12.85 21.86 8.36
CA ALA A 115 -12.53 20.52 7.90
C ALA A 115 -11.32 20.53 6.94
N PHE A 116 -11.30 21.47 6.00
CA PHE A 116 -10.17 21.66 5.08
C PHE A 116 -8.94 22.32 5.74
N ALA A 117 -9.14 23.13 6.77
CA ALA A 117 -8.05 23.71 7.56
C ALA A 117 -7.30 22.69 8.44
N GLY A 118 -7.79 21.44 8.52
CA GLY A 118 -7.22 20.41 9.37
C GLY A 118 -7.74 20.45 10.82
N GLU A 119 -8.92 21.01 11.06
CA GLU A 119 -9.58 21.15 12.37
C GLU A 119 -10.88 20.32 12.46
N PRO A 120 -10.82 18.98 12.22
CA PRO A 120 -12.02 18.15 12.07
C PRO A 120 -12.88 18.11 13.36
N ALA A 121 -12.26 18.20 14.53
CA ALA A 121 -13.01 18.20 15.80
C ALA A 121 -13.90 19.46 15.95
N ALA A 122 -13.38 20.64 15.59
CA ALA A 122 -14.15 21.89 15.59
C ALA A 122 -15.24 21.89 14.50
N ALA A 123 -14.91 21.34 13.32
CA ALA A 123 -15.86 21.19 12.22
C ALA A 123 -17.07 20.33 12.58
N ILE A 124 -16.89 19.25 13.34
CA ILE A 124 -17.97 18.34 13.78
C ILE A 124 -19.06 19.12 14.56
N ALA A 125 -18.66 20.04 15.45
CA ALA A 125 -19.62 20.83 16.23
C ALA A 125 -20.48 21.73 15.33
N ASP A 126 -19.85 22.41 14.37
CA ASP A 126 -20.54 23.30 13.43
C ASP A 126 -21.48 22.52 12.49
N LEU A 127 -21.01 21.40 11.92
CA LEU A 127 -21.80 20.58 11.01
C LEU A 127 -22.99 19.90 11.72
N ARG A 128 -22.85 19.51 13.00
CA ARG A 128 -23.97 19.02 13.81
C ARG A 128 -25.02 20.09 14.05
N ALA A 129 -24.58 21.31 14.32
CA ALA A 129 -25.50 22.44 14.48
C ALA A 129 -26.27 22.72 13.17
N ALA A 130 -25.61 22.65 12.04
CA ALA A 130 -26.25 22.78 10.73
C ALA A 130 -27.28 21.68 10.48
N LEU A 131 -26.97 20.42 10.82
CA LEU A 131 -27.89 19.27 10.67
C LEU A 131 -29.10 19.34 11.63
N ALA A 132 -28.97 20.00 12.79
CA ALA A 132 -30.10 20.23 13.66
C ALA A 132 -31.17 21.10 13.00
N TRP A 133 -30.77 21.98 12.07
CA TRP A 133 -31.67 22.85 11.32
C TRP A 133 -32.11 22.23 9.99
N GLU A 134 -31.19 21.57 9.25
CA GLU A 134 -31.44 20.88 7.98
C GLU A 134 -31.05 19.40 8.05
N PRO A 135 -31.88 18.54 8.69
CA PRO A 135 -31.52 17.12 8.91
C PRO A 135 -31.35 16.27 7.64
N ALA A 136 -31.86 16.75 6.51
CA ALA A 136 -31.82 16.05 5.23
C ALA A 136 -30.71 16.52 4.28
N SER A 137 -29.78 17.36 4.75
CA SER A 137 -28.65 17.82 3.91
C SER A 137 -27.63 16.72 3.71
N ALA A 138 -27.64 16.08 2.52
CA ALA A 138 -26.67 15.07 2.13
C ALA A 138 -25.23 15.60 2.16
N GLN A 139 -25.03 16.86 1.73
CA GLN A 139 -23.72 17.53 1.73
C GLN A 139 -23.15 17.67 3.15
N THR A 140 -23.98 18.08 4.10
CA THR A 140 -23.57 18.26 5.51
C THR A 140 -23.27 16.90 6.15
N HIS A 141 -24.08 15.87 5.89
CA HIS A 141 -23.80 14.51 6.34
C HIS A 141 -22.49 13.96 5.77
N TYR A 142 -22.19 14.25 4.49
CA TYR A 142 -20.95 13.84 3.85
C TYR A 142 -19.72 14.50 4.51
N ALA A 143 -19.75 15.82 4.68
CA ALA A 143 -18.68 16.55 5.35
C ALA A 143 -18.47 16.08 6.80
N LEU A 144 -19.57 15.85 7.53
CA LEU A 144 -19.52 15.33 8.90
C LEU A 144 -18.91 13.93 8.95
N ALA A 145 -19.28 13.04 8.01
CA ALA A 145 -18.70 11.69 7.90
C ALA A 145 -17.19 11.75 7.63
N GLN A 146 -16.72 12.63 6.73
CA GLN A 146 -15.30 12.85 6.49
C GLN A 146 -14.56 13.33 7.74
N CYS A 147 -15.16 14.27 8.51
CA CYS A 147 -14.57 14.73 9.76
C CYS A 147 -14.46 13.61 10.80
N HIS A 148 -15.52 12.80 10.96
CA HIS A 148 -15.48 11.63 11.85
C HIS A 148 -14.41 10.61 11.44
N ALA A 149 -14.22 10.37 10.13
CA ALA A 149 -13.16 9.51 9.63
C ALA A 149 -11.76 10.03 10.01
N ARG A 150 -11.53 11.35 9.88
CA ARG A 150 -10.25 11.98 10.24
C ARG A 150 -9.92 11.95 11.73
N VAL A 151 -10.93 11.93 12.60
CA VAL A 151 -10.74 11.77 14.06
C VAL A 151 -10.86 10.31 14.51
N SER A 152 -10.67 9.36 13.60
CA SER A 152 -10.68 7.91 13.87
C SER A 152 -12.01 7.37 14.43
N GLN A 153 -13.12 8.05 14.21
CA GLN A 153 -14.47 7.62 14.57
C GLN A 153 -15.13 6.86 13.41
N SER A 154 -14.49 5.78 12.99
CA SER A 154 -14.83 5.08 11.74
C SER A 154 -16.25 4.54 11.69
N ALA A 155 -16.77 3.96 12.78
CA ALA A 155 -18.15 3.46 12.83
C ALA A 155 -19.20 4.57 12.63
N THR A 156 -18.98 5.74 13.25
CA THR A 156 -19.84 6.91 13.10
C THR A 156 -19.78 7.46 11.67
N ALA A 157 -18.57 7.51 11.09
CA ALA A 157 -18.38 7.97 9.72
C ALA A 157 -19.07 7.05 8.70
N ILE A 158 -18.97 5.71 8.85
CA ILE A 158 -19.68 4.74 8.00
C ILE A 158 -21.19 4.93 8.08
N THR A 159 -21.71 5.17 9.28
CA THR A 159 -23.14 5.48 9.48
C THR A 159 -23.53 6.78 8.77
N GLY A 160 -22.67 7.80 8.83
CA GLY A 160 -22.81 9.04 8.08
C GLY A 160 -22.87 8.82 6.58
N TYR A 161 -21.95 8.06 6.00
CA TYR A 161 -21.97 7.72 4.57
C TYR A 161 -23.21 6.90 4.15
N ARG A 162 -23.69 5.97 5.00
CA ARG A 162 -24.97 5.29 4.77
C ARG A 162 -26.13 6.28 4.75
N ARG A 163 -26.11 7.30 5.62
CA ARG A 163 -27.14 8.34 5.62
C ARG A 163 -27.07 9.21 4.37
N VAL A 164 -25.87 9.58 3.89
CA VAL A 164 -25.70 10.26 2.61
C VAL A 164 -26.38 9.47 1.49
N ASN A 165 -26.08 8.18 1.37
CA ASN A 165 -26.64 7.33 0.33
C ASN A 165 -28.16 7.08 0.48
N ALA A 166 -28.74 7.32 1.65
CA ALA A 166 -30.19 7.27 1.85
C ALA A 166 -30.88 8.58 1.42
N LEU A 167 -30.15 9.70 1.45
CA LEU A 167 -30.63 11.02 1.06
C LEU A 167 -30.33 11.34 -0.41
N ASP A 168 -29.16 10.92 -0.88
CA ASP A 168 -28.69 11.05 -2.25
C ASP A 168 -28.30 9.65 -2.74
N LEU A 169 -29.21 8.98 -3.46
CA LEU A 169 -29.06 7.59 -3.89
C LEU A 169 -27.94 7.40 -4.92
N ASP A 170 -27.47 8.47 -5.55
CA ASP A 170 -26.48 8.47 -6.63
C ASP A 170 -25.09 8.96 -6.21
N SER A 171 -24.89 9.20 -4.91
CA SER A 171 -23.60 9.67 -4.36
C SER A 171 -22.53 8.57 -4.41
N VAL A 172 -21.85 8.44 -5.55
CA VAL A 172 -20.77 7.46 -5.78
C VAL A 172 -19.61 7.68 -4.82
N ASP A 173 -19.24 8.93 -4.55
CA ASP A 173 -18.13 9.27 -3.65
C ASP A 173 -18.39 8.83 -2.20
N ALA A 174 -19.63 8.97 -1.73
CA ALA A 174 -20.01 8.48 -0.41
C ALA A 174 -19.95 6.95 -0.31
N LEU A 175 -20.29 6.26 -1.39
CA LEU A 175 -20.18 4.81 -1.47
C LEU A 175 -18.69 4.37 -1.46
N ILE A 176 -17.83 5.02 -2.23
CA ILE A 176 -16.40 4.69 -2.26
C ILE A 176 -15.75 4.95 -0.89
N ASN A 177 -15.94 6.14 -0.33
CA ASN A 177 -15.36 6.51 0.97
C ASN A 177 -15.89 5.62 2.11
N GLY A 178 -17.19 5.31 2.09
CA GLY A 178 -17.79 4.36 3.03
C GLY A 178 -17.22 2.97 2.91
N GLY A 179 -16.94 2.51 1.69
CA GLY A 179 -16.32 1.22 1.39
C GLY A 179 -14.88 1.12 1.88
N VAL A 180 -14.05 2.12 1.57
CA VAL A 180 -12.66 2.21 2.04
C VAL A 180 -12.58 2.22 3.57
N LEU A 181 -13.44 3.00 4.20
CA LEU A 181 -13.48 3.08 5.65
C LEU A 181 -13.99 1.79 6.31
N ALA A 182 -14.99 1.12 5.70
CA ALA A 182 -15.47 -0.18 6.16
C ALA A 182 -14.36 -1.23 6.10
N GLU A 183 -13.53 -1.22 5.04
CA GLU A 183 -12.38 -2.13 4.94
C GLU A 183 -11.32 -1.84 6.02
N SER A 184 -11.04 -0.57 6.31
CA SER A 184 -10.05 -0.19 7.34
C SER A 184 -10.40 -0.72 8.74
N ILE A 185 -11.71 -0.88 9.04
CA ILE A 185 -12.20 -1.50 10.29
C ILE A 185 -12.55 -2.98 10.15
N GLN A 186 -12.11 -3.61 9.06
CA GLN A 186 -12.33 -5.04 8.78
C GLN A 186 -13.80 -5.43 8.48
N ASP A 187 -14.74 -4.49 8.29
CA ASP A 187 -16.11 -4.77 7.77
C ASP A 187 -16.07 -5.02 6.25
N ARG A 188 -15.45 -6.13 5.87
CA ARG A 188 -15.26 -6.52 4.46
C ARG A 188 -16.58 -6.78 3.73
N ALA A 189 -17.60 -7.25 4.45
CA ALA A 189 -18.93 -7.45 3.89
C ALA A 189 -19.60 -6.09 3.58
N GLY A 190 -19.46 -5.11 4.48
CA GLY A 190 -19.90 -3.74 4.27
C GLY A 190 -19.18 -3.07 3.11
N ALA A 191 -17.84 -3.14 3.08
CA ALA A 191 -17.02 -2.61 2.02
C ALA A 191 -17.44 -3.14 0.65
N ARG A 192 -17.65 -4.47 0.54
CA ARG A 192 -18.10 -5.10 -0.71
C ARG A 192 -19.48 -4.61 -1.17
N ARG A 193 -20.44 -4.38 -0.24
CA ARG A 193 -21.76 -3.80 -0.57
C ARG A 193 -21.61 -2.39 -1.11
N PHE A 194 -20.81 -1.56 -0.45
CA PHE A 194 -20.54 -0.19 -0.86
C PHE A 194 -19.94 -0.13 -2.28
N PHE A 195 -18.84 -0.83 -2.52
CA PHE A 195 -18.17 -0.81 -3.83
C PHE A 195 -19.05 -1.37 -4.95
N ARG A 196 -19.81 -2.44 -4.70
CA ARG A 196 -20.73 -2.99 -5.70
C ARG A 196 -21.83 -2.00 -6.06
N ARG A 197 -22.37 -1.27 -5.08
CA ARG A 197 -23.35 -0.24 -5.35
C ARG A 197 -22.73 0.92 -6.14
N ALA A 198 -21.54 1.38 -5.77
CA ALA A 198 -20.81 2.40 -6.52
C ALA A 198 -20.61 2.01 -7.99
N ILE A 199 -20.21 0.76 -8.26
CA ILE A 199 -20.04 0.23 -9.63
C ILE A 199 -21.37 0.10 -10.35
N SER A 200 -22.47 -0.21 -9.66
CA SER A 200 -23.79 -0.28 -10.31
C SER A 200 -24.27 1.10 -10.79
N LEU A 201 -23.88 2.17 -10.10
CA LEU A 201 -24.19 3.55 -10.49
C LEU A 201 -23.19 4.12 -11.51
N ALA A 202 -21.93 3.83 -11.32
CA ALA A 202 -20.83 4.30 -12.18
C ALA A 202 -19.93 3.13 -12.62
N PRO A 203 -20.33 2.34 -13.63
CA PRO A 203 -19.59 1.14 -14.05
C PRO A 203 -18.16 1.40 -14.55
N SER A 204 -17.86 2.62 -14.98
CA SER A 204 -16.53 3.06 -15.43
C SER A 204 -15.71 3.76 -14.35
N ASN A 205 -16.21 3.87 -13.11
CA ASN A 205 -15.43 4.47 -12.05
C ASN A 205 -14.24 3.55 -11.69
N SER A 206 -13.01 4.04 -11.93
CA SER A 206 -11.78 3.27 -11.75
C SER A 206 -11.46 3.01 -10.27
N LEU A 207 -11.77 3.94 -9.37
CA LEU A 207 -11.54 3.78 -7.93
C LEU A 207 -12.42 2.66 -7.37
N ALA A 208 -13.73 2.72 -7.60
CA ALA A 208 -14.65 1.69 -7.11
C ALA A 208 -14.33 0.29 -7.66
N ASN A 209 -13.95 0.19 -8.95
CA ASN A 209 -13.52 -1.08 -9.54
C ASN A 209 -12.20 -1.57 -8.97
N GLY A 210 -11.22 -0.67 -8.76
CA GLY A 210 -9.92 -0.97 -8.17
C GLY A 210 -10.04 -1.46 -6.72
N ASP A 211 -10.75 -0.70 -5.88
CA ASP A 211 -10.93 -1.04 -4.46
C ASP A 211 -11.67 -2.37 -4.29
N LEU A 212 -12.72 -2.61 -5.11
CA LEU A 212 -13.38 -3.91 -5.09
C LEU A 212 -12.47 -5.04 -5.55
N ALA A 213 -11.57 -4.80 -6.51
CA ALA A 213 -10.63 -5.81 -6.96
C ALA A 213 -9.61 -6.16 -5.87
N ILE A 214 -9.09 -5.16 -5.14
CA ILE A 214 -8.18 -5.36 -4.02
C ILE A 214 -8.88 -6.15 -2.90
N LEU A 215 -10.12 -5.78 -2.57
CA LEU A 215 -10.93 -6.51 -1.59
C LEU A 215 -11.18 -7.96 -2.04
N GLU A 216 -11.51 -8.21 -3.32
CA GLU A 216 -11.70 -9.55 -3.86
C GLU A 216 -10.40 -10.37 -3.79
N LEU A 217 -9.23 -9.74 -4.04
CA LEU A 217 -7.93 -10.38 -3.88
C LEU A 217 -7.68 -10.78 -2.42
N THR A 218 -7.91 -9.87 -1.48
CA THR A 218 -7.81 -10.14 -0.04
C THR A 218 -8.70 -11.31 0.40
N LEU A 219 -9.90 -11.41 -0.17
CA LEU A 219 -10.85 -12.50 0.10
C LEU A 219 -10.53 -13.80 -0.66
N GLY A 220 -9.41 -13.88 -1.39
CA GLY A 220 -9.00 -15.05 -2.17
C GLY A 220 -9.80 -15.27 -3.45
N ARG A 221 -10.42 -14.22 -4.01
CA ARG A 221 -11.17 -14.27 -5.28
C ARG A 221 -10.29 -13.80 -6.44
N VAL A 222 -9.10 -14.42 -6.59
CA VAL A 222 -8.01 -13.97 -7.47
C VAL A 222 -8.46 -13.74 -8.92
N ARG A 223 -9.14 -14.72 -9.55
CA ARG A 223 -9.59 -14.61 -10.95
C ARG A 223 -10.59 -13.46 -11.15
N SER A 224 -11.44 -13.19 -10.15
CA SER A 224 -12.37 -12.06 -10.18
C SER A 224 -11.63 -10.72 -10.06
N ALA A 225 -10.67 -10.63 -9.15
CA ALA A 225 -9.82 -9.47 -8.97
C ALA A 225 -9.05 -9.12 -10.26
N ILE A 226 -8.42 -10.12 -10.91
CA ILE A 226 -7.69 -9.94 -12.17
C ILE A 226 -8.60 -9.39 -13.28
N ARG A 227 -9.81 -9.94 -13.45
CA ARG A 227 -10.74 -9.42 -14.46
C ARG A 227 -11.11 -7.96 -14.21
N ARG A 228 -11.32 -7.57 -12.93
CA ARG A 228 -11.60 -6.18 -12.56
C ARG A 228 -10.42 -5.27 -12.78
N LEU A 229 -9.23 -5.67 -12.33
CA LEU A 229 -8.00 -4.90 -12.50
C LEU A 229 -7.68 -4.67 -13.97
N ARG A 230 -7.82 -5.68 -14.83
CA ARG A 230 -7.70 -5.51 -16.29
C ARG A 230 -8.66 -4.47 -16.84
N ARG A 231 -9.92 -4.50 -16.38
CA ARG A 231 -10.91 -3.49 -16.76
C ARG A 231 -10.53 -2.11 -16.23
N THR A 232 -10.09 -2.02 -14.98
CA THR A 232 -9.66 -0.75 -14.37
C THR A 232 -8.49 -0.14 -15.13
N VAL A 233 -7.48 -0.93 -15.48
CA VAL A 233 -6.31 -0.50 -16.28
C VAL A 233 -6.72 -0.05 -17.69
N ALA A 234 -7.76 -0.66 -18.27
CA ALA A 234 -8.28 -0.24 -19.57
C ALA A 234 -9.04 1.09 -19.49
N ILE A 235 -9.80 1.32 -18.41
CA ILE A 235 -10.58 2.55 -18.19
C ILE A 235 -9.67 3.73 -17.78
N ALA A 236 -8.70 3.47 -16.91
CA ALA A 236 -7.77 4.45 -16.37
C ALA A 236 -6.31 4.03 -16.65
N PRO A 237 -5.83 4.16 -17.91
CA PRO A 237 -4.50 3.68 -18.29
C PRO A 237 -3.35 4.35 -17.54
N ALA A 238 -3.56 5.54 -16.98
CA ALA A 238 -2.58 6.29 -16.19
C ALA A 238 -2.52 5.85 -14.71
N ALA A 239 -3.40 4.96 -14.25
CA ALA A 239 -3.45 4.51 -12.87
C ALA A 239 -2.33 3.48 -12.59
N VAL A 240 -1.15 3.97 -12.23
CA VAL A 240 0.06 3.17 -11.94
C VAL A 240 -0.23 2.09 -10.90
N ASP A 241 -0.85 2.45 -9.78
CA ASP A 241 -1.13 1.53 -8.67
C ASP A 241 -2.06 0.38 -9.09
N MET A 242 -3.06 0.67 -9.92
CA MET A 242 -3.99 -0.36 -10.39
C MET A 242 -3.31 -1.36 -11.33
N HIS A 243 -2.38 -0.89 -12.15
CA HIS A 243 -1.58 -1.76 -13.00
C HIS A 243 -0.57 -2.58 -12.19
N SER A 244 0.07 -2.00 -11.17
CA SER A 244 0.93 -2.71 -10.21
C SER A 244 0.14 -3.77 -9.44
N ASN A 245 -1.07 -3.46 -8.98
CA ASN A 245 -1.97 -4.44 -8.35
C ASN A 245 -2.37 -5.58 -9.30
N LEU A 246 -2.49 -5.32 -10.61
CA LEU A 246 -2.72 -6.38 -11.61
C LEU A 246 -1.52 -7.32 -11.69
N LEU A 247 -0.29 -6.78 -11.73
CA LEU A 247 0.94 -7.59 -11.74
C LEU A 247 1.01 -8.50 -10.50
N MET A 248 0.76 -7.93 -9.32
CA MET A 248 0.71 -8.71 -8.08
C MET A 248 -0.37 -9.80 -8.13
N ALA A 249 -1.57 -9.48 -8.59
CA ALA A 249 -2.68 -10.43 -8.67
C ALA A 249 -2.37 -11.60 -9.63
N LEU A 250 -1.69 -11.33 -10.75
CA LEU A 250 -1.24 -12.36 -11.69
C LEU A 250 -0.19 -13.29 -11.06
N GLY A 251 0.63 -12.81 -10.12
CA GLY A 251 1.61 -13.62 -9.40
C GLY A 251 1.00 -14.79 -8.60
N TYR A 252 -0.28 -14.72 -8.23
CA TYR A 252 -0.98 -15.82 -7.53
C TYR A 252 -1.42 -16.97 -8.43
N LEU A 253 -1.27 -16.83 -9.76
CA LEU A 253 -1.61 -17.88 -10.72
C LEU A 253 -0.33 -18.47 -11.33
N ASP A 254 -0.31 -19.76 -11.59
CA ASP A 254 0.77 -20.41 -12.36
C ASP A 254 0.44 -20.43 -13.85
N ASP A 255 -0.11 -19.33 -14.32
CA ASP A 255 -0.41 -19.14 -15.72
C ASP A 255 0.87 -18.87 -16.53
N ASP A 256 0.75 -18.77 -17.82
CA ASP A 256 1.79 -18.56 -18.82
C ASP A 256 2.83 -17.48 -18.41
N ARG A 257 4.09 -17.88 -18.27
CA ARG A 257 5.22 -17.02 -17.88
C ARG A 257 5.45 -15.89 -18.88
N ASP A 258 5.28 -16.14 -20.18
CA ASP A 258 5.48 -15.13 -21.20
C ASP A 258 4.43 -14.03 -21.11
N ARG A 259 3.19 -14.40 -20.80
CA ARG A 259 2.12 -13.42 -20.55
C ARG A 259 2.37 -12.60 -19.28
N TYR A 260 2.90 -13.23 -18.23
CA TYR A 260 3.24 -12.54 -16.98
C TYR A 260 4.38 -11.54 -17.21
N PHE A 261 5.47 -11.97 -17.87
CA PHE A 261 6.56 -11.10 -18.29
C PHE A 261 6.08 -9.96 -19.20
N ALA A 262 5.29 -10.29 -20.22
CA ALA A 262 4.73 -9.30 -21.14
C ALA A 262 3.88 -8.23 -20.44
N GLU A 263 3.19 -8.58 -19.33
CA GLU A 263 2.42 -7.58 -18.58
C GLU A 263 3.33 -6.62 -17.79
N HIS A 264 4.47 -7.09 -17.24
CA HIS A 264 5.48 -6.21 -16.65
C HIS A 264 6.10 -5.27 -17.69
N ARG A 265 6.38 -5.77 -18.91
CA ARG A 265 6.83 -4.93 -20.03
C ARG A 265 5.80 -3.87 -20.40
N ARG A 266 4.51 -4.22 -20.46
CA ARG A 266 3.42 -3.25 -20.72
C ARG A 266 3.32 -2.19 -19.61
N TRP A 267 3.54 -2.60 -18.36
CA TRP A 267 3.61 -1.63 -17.26
C TRP A 267 4.74 -0.64 -17.50
N ALA A 268 5.94 -1.12 -17.81
CA ALA A 268 7.11 -0.29 -18.09
C ALA A 268 6.87 0.65 -19.29
N GLU A 269 6.39 0.13 -20.40
CA GLU A 269 6.08 0.92 -21.61
C GLU A 269 5.06 2.03 -21.34
N ARG A 270 4.11 1.79 -20.45
CA ARG A 270 3.03 2.74 -20.17
C ARG A 270 3.40 3.78 -19.13
N HIS A 271 4.12 3.40 -18.08
CA HIS A 271 4.35 4.24 -16.90
C HIS A 271 5.79 4.73 -16.75
N ALA A 272 6.73 4.09 -17.43
CA ALA A 272 8.14 4.41 -17.43
C ALA A 272 8.56 4.91 -18.81
N ALA A 273 8.15 6.14 -19.16
CA ALA A 273 8.52 6.70 -20.48
C ALA A 273 10.06 6.70 -20.65
N PRO A 274 10.59 6.11 -21.73
CA PRO A 274 12.04 6.04 -21.96
C PRO A 274 12.75 7.41 -21.92
N SER A 275 12.03 8.47 -22.31
CA SER A 275 12.51 9.87 -22.25
C SER A 275 12.70 10.42 -20.83
N SER A 276 12.26 9.72 -19.81
CA SER A 276 12.42 10.13 -18.40
C SER A 276 13.69 9.59 -17.75
N ALA A 277 14.33 8.56 -18.32
CA ALA A 277 15.57 8.00 -17.79
C ALA A 277 16.74 9.01 -17.96
N PHE A 278 17.56 9.09 -16.91
CA PHE A 278 18.73 9.95 -16.95
C PHE A 278 19.76 9.44 -17.97
N SER A 279 20.14 10.30 -18.91
CA SER A 279 21.13 10.02 -19.96
C SER A 279 22.36 10.93 -19.90
N GLY A 280 22.43 11.81 -18.89
CA GLY A 280 23.56 12.71 -18.70
C GLY A 280 24.80 12.03 -18.13
N PRO A 281 25.93 12.74 -18.06
CA PRO A 281 27.15 12.21 -17.45
C PRO A 281 26.96 12.09 -15.94
N TRP A 282 27.33 10.92 -15.40
CA TRP A 282 27.38 10.69 -13.96
C TRP A 282 28.54 11.46 -13.32
N ARG A 283 28.27 12.08 -12.17
CA ARG A 283 29.30 12.81 -11.39
C ARG A 283 29.99 11.92 -10.35
N ASN A 284 29.57 10.67 -10.24
CA ASN A 284 30.15 9.71 -9.32
C ASN A 284 31.61 9.42 -9.71
N ASP A 285 32.52 9.47 -8.75
CA ASP A 285 33.93 9.11 -8.94
C ASP A 285 34.03 7.63 -9.34
N PRO A 286 34.60 7.28 -10.51
CA PRO A 286 34.68 5.90 -10.99
C PRO A 286 35.84 5.08 -10.36
N ASP A 287 36.31 5.43 -9.16
CA ASP A 287 37.23 4.60 -8.40
C ASP A 287 36.51 3.30 -7.98
N PRO A 288 36.96 2.13 -8.46
CA PRO A 288 36.30 0.86 -8.18
C PRO A 288 36.42 0.39 -6.72
N GLU A 289 37.37 0.94 -5.95
CA GLU A 289 37.65 0.45 -4.57
C GLU A 289 37.19 1.43 -3.48
N ARG A 290 36.76 2.63 -3.80
CA ARG A 290 36.29 3.58 -2.80
C ARG A 290 35.09 3.09 -2.01
N ARG A 291 34.79 3.72 -0.88
CA ARG A 291 33.55 3.52 -0.13
C ARG A 291 32.34 3.84 -1.01
N LEU A 292 31.35 2.92 -1.10
CA LEU A 292 30.16 3.06 -1.93
C LEU A 292 29.03 3.76 -1.16
N ARG A 293 28.30 4.64 -1.83
CA ARG A 293 27.05 5.23 -1.34
C ARG A 293 25.89 4.38 -1.81
N VAL A 294 25.27 3.65 -0.89
CA VAL A 294 24.16 2.76 -1.17
C VAL A 294 22.85 3.40 -0.68
N GLY A 295 21.93 3.61 -1.60
CA GLY A 295 20.57 4.08 -1.29
C GLY A 295 19.59 2.91 -1.23
N TYR A 296 18.72 2.88 -0.22
CA TYR A 296 17.59 1.95 -0.13
C TYR A 296 16.29 2.73 -0.27
N LEU A 297 15.51 2.44 -1.30
CA LEU A 297 14.23 3.10 -1.57
C LEU A 297 13.08 2.13 -1.22
N SER A 298 12.24 2.47 -0.25
CA SER A 298 11.13 1.61 0.19
C SER A 298 9.99 2.37 0.86
N ALA A 299 8.79 1.81 0.73
CA ALA A 299 7.62 2.16 1.53
C ALA A 299 7.50 1.33 2.83
N ASP A 300 8.37 0.33 3.05
CA ASP A 300 8.22 -0.68 4.09
C ASP A 300 9.18 -0.51 5.29
N PHE A 301 9.73 0.69 5.49
CA PHE A 301 10.58 1.00 6.67
C PHE A 301 9.74 1.21 7.95
N PHE A 302 8.89 0.24 8.26
CA PHE A 302 8.04 0.19 9.45
C PHE A 302 7.88 -1.26 9.92
N ASP A 303 7.05 -1.55 10.93
CA ASP A 303 6.80 -2.92 11.40
C ASP A 303 6.08 -3.77 10.34
N HIS A 304 6.89 -4.19 9.39
CA HIS A 304 6.57 -5.00 8.23
C HIS A 304 7.63 -6.07 8.05
N PRO A 305 7.31 -7.27 7.52
CA PRO A 305 8.30 -8.33 7.28
C PRO A 305 9.56 -7.83 6.56
N LEU A 306 9.40 -7.06 5.51
CA LEU A 306 10.54 -6.51 4.76
C LEU A 306 11.32 -5.47 5.60
N GLY A 307 10.63 -4.61 6.34
CA GLY A 307 11.28 -3.66 7.27
C GLY A 307 12.13 -4.37 8.31
N THR A 308 11.61 -5.47 8.88
CA THR A 308 12.36 -6.30 9.84
C THR A 308 13.61 -6.93 9.20
N ASN A 309 13.47 -7.46 7.98
CA ASN A 309 14.58 -8.13 7.27
C ASN A 309 15.66 -7.14 6.86
N ILE A 310 15.29 -5.99 6.28
CA ILE A 310 16.24 -4.97 5.85
C ILE A 310 16.96 -4.31 7.01
N ALA A 311 16.31 -4.15 8.16
CA ALA A 311 16.95 -3.67 9.38
C ALA A 311 18.14 -4.56 9.77
N GLY A 312 18.01 -5.89 9.61
CA GLY A 312 19.09 -6.84 9.83
C GLY A 312 20.27 -6.61 8.87
N LEU A 313 20.01 -6.37 7.59
CA LEU A 313 21.07 -6.06 6.63
C LEU A 313 21.75 -4.73 6.95
N ILE A 314 20.97 -3.66 7.15
CA ILE A 314 21.50 -2.32 7.44
C ILE A 314 22.36 -2.35 8.71
N GLN A 315 21.96 -3.10 9.72
CA GLN A 315 22.70 -3.26 10.98
C GLN A 315 24.10 -3.84 10.77
N HIS A 316 24.24 -4.80 9.85
CA HIS A 316 25.47 -5.58 9.67
C HIS A 316 26.36 -5.08 8.53
N HIS A 317 25.97 -4.05 7.81
CA HIS A 317 26.84 -3.42 6.81
C HIS A 317 28.14 -2.89 7.40
N ASP A 318 29.27 -3.20 6.77
CA ASP A 318 30.56 -2.60 7.11
C ASP A 318 30.61 -1.13 6.63
N ARG A 319 30.53 -0.21 7.59
CA ARG A 319 30.53 1.24 7.32
C ARG A 319 31.85 1.76 6.72
N ARG A 320 32.90 0.96 6.71
CA ARG A 320 34.15 1.27 5.99
C ARG A 320 34.00 1.03 4.48
N VAL A 321 33.11 0.13 4.09
CA VAL A 321 32.89 -0.29 2.70
C VAL A 321 31.70 0.43 2.06
N VAL A 322 30.63 0.65 2.84
CA VAL A 322 29.40 1.30 2.36
C VAL A 322 28.93 2.43 3.29
N GLU A 323 28.33 3.45 2.71
CA GLU A 323 27.52 4.48 3.36
C GLU A 323 26.07 4.24 3.00
N VAL A 324 25.17 4.15 3.98
CA VAL A 324 23.77 3.77 3.80
C VAL A 324 22.86 4.98 3.91
N THR A 325 22.10 5.25 2.85
CA THR A 325 21.00 6.23 2.85
C THR A 325 19.67 5.52 2.66
N CYS A 326 18.72 5.71 3.59
CA CYS A 326 17.33 5.21 3.43
C CYS A 326 16.44 6.32 2.89
N TYR A 327 15.79 6.10 1.75
CA TYR A 327 14.73 6.95 1.18
C TYR A 327 13.38 6.31 1.53
N ALA A 328 12.70 6.90 2.52
CA ALA A 328 11.58 6.27 3.21
C ALA A 328 10.23 6.91 2.84
N GLU A 329 9.37 6.16 2.18
CA GLU A 329 7.97 6.51 1.93
C GLU A 329 7.12 6.07 3.13
N ILE A 330 7.11 6.86 4.20
CA ILE A 330 6.42 6.51 5.44
C ILE A 330 5.15 7.32 5.66
N GLY A 331 4.04 6.65 6.03
CA GLY A 331 2.80 7.33 6.40
C GLY A 331 2.74 7.69 7.88
N SER A 332 3.26 6.81 8.74
CA SER A 332 3.35 6.98 10.19
C SER A 332 4.55 6.23 10.71
N ALA A 333 5.39 6.90 11.48
CA ALA A 333 6.59 6.31 12.06
C ALA A 333 6.25 5.47 13.30
N ASP A 334 6.69 4.22 13.31
CA ASP A 334 6.60 3.29 14.45
C ASP A 334 7.97 3.01 15.08
N ASN A 335 8.05 2.00 15.95
CA ASN A 335 9.31 1.62 16.60
C ASN A 335 10.33 1.09 15.59
N MET A 336 9.90 0.32 14.58
CA MET A 336 10.79 -0.21 13.55
C MET A 336 11.31 0.92 12.65
N THR A 337 10.47 1.89 12.31
CA THR A 337 10.89 3.10 11.57
C THR A 337 12.00 3.84 12.32
N ARG A 338 11.83 4.05 13.63
CA ARG A 338 12.86 4.70 14.47
C ARG A 338 14.14 3.89 14.52
N TYR A 339 14.02 2.57 14.71
CA TYR A 339 15.16 1.67 14.74
C TYR A 339 15.96 1.70 13.42
N ILE A 340 15.30 1.64 12.26
CA ILE A 340 15.97 1.72 10.94
C ILE A 340 16.62 3.09 10.75
N ARG A 341 15.97 4.18 11.20
CA ARG A 341 16.52 5.53 11.16
C ARG A 341 17.84 5.64 11.93
N ASP A 342 17.90 5.04 13.11
CA ASP A 342 19.10 5.04 13.97
C ASP A 342 20.25 4.18 13.39
N LEU A 343 19.92 3.18 12.58
CA LEU A 343 20.90 2.31 11.92
C LEU A 343 21.50 2.94 10.66
N ALA A 344 20.77 3.77 9.94
CA ALA A 344 21.21 4.35 8.67
C ALA A 344 22.17 5.52 8.89
N ASP A 345 23.16 5.72 7.98
CA ASP A 345 24.00 6.92 8.02
C ASP A 345 23.16 8.17 7.68
N ARG A 346 22.16 8.02 6.78
CA ARG A 346 21.19 9.07 6.42
C ARG A 346 19.79 8.47 6.26
N PHE A 347 18.79 9.18 6.76
CA PHE A 347 17.37 8.80 6.62
C PHE A 347 16.59 9.98 6.05
N VAL A 348 16.00 9.81 4.86
CA VAL A 348 15.30 10.84 4.10
C VAL A 348 13.83 10.45 3.94
N GLU A 349 12.94 11.23 4.51
CA GLU A 349 11.49 11.07 4.33
C GLU A 349 11.09 11.67 2.98
N ILE A 350 10.39 10.91 2.15
CA ILE A 350 10.16 11.24 0.74
C ILE A 350 8.70 11.43 0.34
N GLN A 351 7.76 11.26 1.26
CA GLN A 351 6.31 11.27 0.98
C GLN A 351 5.79 12.60 0.40
N THR A 352 6.51 13.69 0.55
CA THR A 352 6.14 15.01 0.00
C THR A 352 6.82 15.34 -1.32
N LEU A 353 7.76 14.50 -1.78
CA LEU A 353 8.52 14.75 -2.99
C LEU A 353 7.81 14.13 -4.20
N ALA A 354 7.71 14.87 -5.30
CA ALA A 354 7.33 14.32 -6.58
C ALA A 354 8.42 13.35 -7.11
N ASP A 355 8.07 12.41 -7.99
CA ASP A 355 9.00 11.39 -8.50
C ASP A 355 10.21 12.01 -9.22
N ALA A 356 10.01 13.11 -9.94
CA ALA A 356 11.10 13.81 -10.60
C ALA A 356 12.07 14.43 -9.58
N ASP A 357 11.54 15.12 -8.57
CA ASP A 357 12.33 15.78 -7.53
C ASP A 357 13.09 14.76 -6.69
N LEU A 358 12.47 13.62 -6.40
CA LEU A 358 13.14 12.52 -5.69
C LEU A 358 14.28 11.92 -6.51
N ALA A 359 14.07 11.69 -7.81
CA ALA A 359 15.13 11.19 -8.68
C ALA A 359 16.31 12.18 -8.76
N ASP A 360 16.03 13.49 -8.86
CA ASP A 360 17.05 14.54 -8.85
C ASP A 360 17.79 14.59 -7.50
N ARG A 361 17.07 14.42 -6.41
CA ARG A 361 17.65 14.38 -5.07
C ARG A 361 18.60 13.19 -4.90
N ILE A 362 18.21 11.99 -5.33
CA ILE A 362 19.05 10.79 -5.26
C ILE A 362 20.34 10.99 -6.06
N ARG A 363 20.25 11.59 -7.26
CA ARG A 363 21.41 11.96 -8.07
C ARG A 363 22.30 12.99 -7.39
N ALA A 364 21.72 14.03 -6.79
CA ALA A 364 22.45 15.07 -6.07
C ALA A 364 23.15 14.52 -4.80
N ASP A 365 22.54 13.54 -4.13
CA ASP A 365 23.15 12.84 -2.99
C ASP A 365 24.33 11.94 -3.43
N GLY A 366 24.55 11.76 -4.74
CA GLY A 366 25.66 11.01 -5.32
C GLY A 366 25.59 9.51 -5.01
N ILE A 367 24.39 8.95 -4.94
CA ILE A 367 24.19 7.50 -4.72
C ILE A 367 24.82 6.72 -5.87
N ASP A 368 25.61 5.71 -5.54
CA ASP A 368 26.29 4.84 -6.50
C ASP A 368 25.42 3.67 -6.91
N ILE A 369 24.81 3.05 -5.89
CA ILE A 369 23.91 1.90 -6.05
C ILE A 369 22.59 2.24 -5.37
N LEU A 370 21.50 2.22 -6.13
CA LEU A 370 20.15 2.33 -5.57
C LEU A 370 19.48 0.96 -5.54
N VAL A 371 19.14 0.50 -4.35
CA VAL A 371 18.35 -0.70 -4.12
C VAL A 371 16.88 -0.31 -4.02
N VAL A 372 16.10 -0.69 -5.02
CA VAL A 372 14.65 -0.48 -5.06
C VAL A 372 13.98 -1.72 -4.46
N MET A 373 13.25 -1.52 -3.37
CA MET A 373 12.72 -2.63 -2.59
C MET A 373 11.24 -2.87 -2.89
N ALA A 374 10.85 -4.16 -2.84
CA ALA A 374 9.46 -4.60 -2.96
C ALA A 374 8.75 -4.29 -4.30
N GLY A 375 9.46 -3.78 -5.31
CA GLY A 375 8.99 -3.62 -6.68
C GLY A 375 7.58 -3.07 -6.84
N HIS A 376 6.70 -3.85 -7.46
CA HIS A 376 5.32 -3.47 -7.76
C HIS A 376 4.33 -3.62 -6.58
N THR A 377 4.78 -3.57 -5.34
CA THR A 377 3.89 -3.56 -4.17
C THR A 377 3.27 -2.17 -3.92
N ALA A 378 2.31 -2.12 -3.00
CA ALA A 378 1.61 -0.89 -2.65
C ALA A 378 2.57 0.23 -2.20
N ARG A 379 2.30 1.46 -2.65
CA ARG A 379 3.08 2.67 -2.31
C ARG A 379 4.53 2.64 -2.77
N ASN A 380 4.90 1.73 -3.66
CA ASN A 380 6.25 1.71 -4.23
C ASN A 380 6.44 2.90 -5.20
N ARG A 381 7.71 3.22 -5.45
CA ARG A 381 8.12 4.35 -6.28
C ARG A 381 8.85 3.86 -7.55
N MET A 382 8.29 2.84 -8.23
CA MET A 382 8.88 2.28 -9.47
C MET A 382 9.04 3.32 -10.57
N THR A 383 8.20 4.33 -10.60
CA THR A 383 8.31 5.49 -11.50
C THR A 383 9.53 6.38 -11.19
N VAL A 384 10.05 6.36 -9.97
CA VAL A 384 11.37 6.94 -9.62
C VAL A 384 12.50 6.07 -10.18
N ALA A 385 12.40 4.74 -10.00
CA ALA A 385 13.38 3.79 -10.54
C ALA A 385 13.50 3.91 -12.07
N ALA A 386 12.38 4.09 -12.76
CA ALA A 386 12.32 4.29 -14.21
C ALA A 386 13.13 5.50 -14.71
N ARG A 387 13.40 6.50 -13.84
CA ARG A 387 14.21 7.67 -14.12
C ARG A 387 15.71 7.42 -14.01
N LYS A 388 16.13 6.21 -13.67
CA LYS A 388 17.54 5.82 -13.41
C LYS A 388 18.29 6.86 -12.56
N PRO A 389 17.94 7.01 -11.28
CA PRO A 389 18.54 8.05 -10.44
C PRO A 389 19.93 7.71 -9.90
N ALA A 390 20.44 6.51 -10.12
CA ALA A 390 21.77 6.07 -9.71
C ALA A 390 22.49 5.32 -10.85
N PRO A 391 23.84 5.30 -10.87
CA PRO A 391 24.63 4.55 -11.85
C PRO A 391 24.27 3.08 -11.93
N VAL A 392 24.10 2.43 -10.76
CA VAL A 392 23.73 1.01 -10.63
C VAL A 392 22.38 0.91 -9.93
N MET A 393 21.45 0.18 -10.53
CA MET A 393 20.10 -0.03 -10.03
C MET A 393 19.90 -1.50 -9.70
N VAL A 394 19.44 -1.81 -8.48
CA VAL A 394 19.21 -3.17 -8.01
C VAL A 394 17.78 -3.32 -7.53
N SER A 395 17.03 -4.30 -8.04
CA SER A 395 15.73 -4.71 -7.48
C SER A 395 15.94 -5.75 -6.38
N TYR A 396 15.25 -5.58 -5.25
CA TYR A 396 15.32 -6.49 -4.12
C TYR A 396 13.94 -6.77 -3.52
N ALA A 397 13.68 -8.04 -3.24
CA ALA A 397 12.44 -8.52 -2.61
C ALA A 397 11.17 -8.17 -3.38
N ASP A 398 11.26 -8.06 -4.70
CA ASP A 398 10.11 -7.98 -5.60
C ASP A 398 9.53 -9.38 -5.86
N PHE A 399 8.37 -9.44 -6.51
CA PHE A 399 7.67 -10.70 -6.83
C PHE A 399 8.07 -11.29 -8.19
N SER A 400 8.69 -10.48 -9.06
CA SER A 400 9.16 -10.86 -10.41
C SER A 400 10.08 -9.76 -10.93
N THR A 401 10.41 -9.82 -12.24
CA THR A 401 11.07 -8.72 -12.95
C THR A 401 10.33 -7.39 -12.73
N THR A 402 11.05 -6.28 -12.71
CA THR A 402 10.45 -4.95 -12.73
C THR A 402 9.86 -4.58 -14.09
N GLY A 403 10.32 -5.25 -15.17
CA GLY A 403 10.01 -4.93 -16.55
C GLY A 403 10.76 -3.70 -17.09
N LEU A 404 11.60 -3.05 -16.28
CA LEU A 404 12.32 -1.82 -16.61
C LEU A 404 13.71 -2.13 -17.22
N ASP A 405 13.99 -1.61 -18.40
CA ASP A 405 15.31 -1.73 -19.04
C ASP A 405 16.42 -0.96 -18.32
N VAL A 406 16.06 -0.02 -17.47
CA VAL A 406 17.00 0.80 -16.67
C VAL A 406 17.40 0.14 -15.36
N MET A 407 16.76 -0.94 -14.98
CA MET A 407 17.10 -1.74 -13.80
C MET A 407 18.22 -2.73 -14.21
N ASP A 408 19.39 -2.62 -13.57
CA ASP A 408 20.55 -3.40 -14.00
C ASP A 408 20.52 -4.82 -13.43
N TYR A 409 20.12 -4.97 -12.15
CA TYR A 409 20.20 -6.24 -11.45
C TYR A 409 18.93 -6.55 -10.65
N TRP A 410 18.64 -7.86 -10.55
CA TRP A 410 17.63 -8.41 -9.64
C TRP A 410 18.31 -9.37 -8.65
N LEU A 411 18.26 -9.06 -7.34
CA LEU A 411 18.96 -9.80 -6.28
C LEU A 411 18.25 -11.12 -5.98
N THR A 412 18.98 -12.23 -5.97
CA THR A 412 18.45 -13.58 -5.79
C THR A 412 19.48 -14.55 -5.22
N ASP A 413 19.11 -15.85 -5.12
CA ASP A 413 20.01 -16.96 -4.82
C ASP A 413 19.90 -18.10 -5.85
N PRO A 414 20.90 -19.00 -5.92
CA PRO A 414 20.93 -20.08 -6.92
C PRO A 414 19.89 -21.19 -6.69
N ILE A 415 19.26 -21.26 -5.51
CA ILE A 415 18.19 -22.22 -5.22
C ILE A 415 16.86 -21.70 -5.75
N VAL A 416 16.59 -20.42 -5.54
CA VAL A 416 15.38 -19.77 -6.02
C VAL A 416 15.41 -19.58 -7.52
N HIS A 417 16.56 -19.12 -8.08
CA HIS A 417 16.78 -18.98 -9.52
C HIS A 417 17.99 -19.81 -9.96
N PRO A 418 17.82 -21.12 -10.22
CA PRO A 418 18.87 -21.93 -10.81
C PRO A 418 19.31 -21.37 -12.17
N GLU A 419 20.61 -21.53 -12.47
CA GLU A 419 21.16 -21.06 -13.75
C GLU A 419 20.43 -21.68 -14.97
N GLY A 420 20.21 -20.87 -15.99
CA GLY A 420 19.56 -21.28 -17.23
C GLY A 420 18.07 -21.57 -17.16
N SER A 421 17.41 -21.29 -16.01
CA SER A 421 15.99 -21.63 -15.85
C SER A 421 15.02 -20.45 -16.01
N THR A 422 15.44 -19.21 -15.68
CA THR A 422 14.52 -18.06 -15.55
C THR A 422 15.04 -16.76 -16.14
N GLU A 423 16.29 -16.68 -16.59
CA GLU A 423 16.94 -15.44 -17.03
C GLU A 423 16.17 -14.75 -18.17
N GLU A 424 15.63 -15.51 -19.10
CA GLU A 424 14.84 -14.96 -20.22
C GLU A 424 13.50 -14.34 -19.81
N ARG A 425 13.13 -14.43 -18.54
CA ARG A 425 11.91 -13.83 -17.97
C ARG A 425 12.17 -12.57 -17.17
N PHE A 426 13.40 -12.07 -17.19
CA PHE A 426 13.84 -10.85 -16.52
C PHE A 426 14.38 -9.85 -17.53
N THR A 427 14.10 -8.56 -17.30
CA THR A 427 14.82 -7.46 -17.98
C THR A 427 16.18 -7.23 -17.34
N GLU A 428 16.30 -7.59 -16.06
CA GLU A 428 17.48 -7.42 -15.22
C GLU A 428 18.42 -8.63 -15.33
N THR A 429 19.70 -8.39 -15.07
CA THR A 429 20.66 -9.47 -14.80
C THR A 429 20.44 -10.03 -13.40
N LEU A 430 20.31 -11.36 -13.27
CA LEU A 430 20.15 -12.00 -11.97
C LEU A 430 21.45 -11.94 -11.16
N MET A 431 21.45 -11.15 -10.08
CA MET A 431 22.57 -11.04 -9.14
C MET A 431 22.41 -12.10 -8.04
N ARG A 432 23.09 -13.24 -8.22
CA ARG A 432 23.00 -14.38 -7.30
C ARG A 432 23.97 -14.22 -6.13
N ILE A 433 23.43 -14.24 -4.93
CA ILE A 433 24.16 -14.31 -3.66
C ILE A 433 23.84 -15.65 -2.97
N PRO A 434 24.64 -16.11 -2.00
CA PRO A 434 24.43 -17.42 -1.38
C PRO A 434 23.05 -17.64 -0.79
N MET A 435 22.42 -16.60 -0.25
CA MET A 435 21.08 -16.61 0.32
C MET A 435 20.41 -15.26 0.07
N MET A 436 19.20 -15.25 -0.50
CA MET A 436 18.56 -13.97 -0.90
C MET A 436 17.77 -13.27 0.20
N VAL A 437 17.34 -13.97 1.23
CA VAL A 437 16.49 -13.40 2.30
C VAL A 437 17.12 -13.65 3.66
N LEU A 438 17.46 -12.57 4.35
CA LEU A 438 17.85 -12.61 5.75
C LEU A 438 16.61 -12.54 6.64
N HIS A 439 16.53 -13.38 7.65
CA HIS A 439 15.55 -13.25 8.73
C HIS A 439 16.24 -12.91 10.05
N ARG A 440 15.59 -12.11 10.86
CA ARG A 440 16.05 -11.85 12.24
C ARG A 440 15.43 -12.87 13.20
N PRO A 441 16.16 -13.30 14.24
CA PRO A 441 15.57 -14.02 15.36
C PRO A 441 14.33 -13.31 15.88
N ILE A 442 13.30 -14.07 16.28
CA ILE A 442 12.05 -13.51 16.78
C ILE A 442 12.07 -13.53 18.30
N ASP A 443 12.57 -12.45 18.92
CA ASP A 443 12.80 -12.35 20.37
C ASP A 443 11.51 -12.50 21.19
N VAL A 444 10.36 -12.09 20.64
CA VAL A 444 9.06 -12.19 21.33
C VAL A 444 8.39 -13.57 21.18
N ALA A 445 9.05 -14.51 20.50
CA ALA A 445 8.49 -15.85 20.30
C ALA A 445 8.50 -16.65 21.62
N PRO A 446 7.39 -17.33 21.95
CA PRO A 446 7.37 -18.26 23.07
C PRO A 446 8.34 -19.43 22.85
N PRO A 447 8.72 -20.17 23.91
CA PRO A 447 9.45 -21.43 23.78
C PRO A 447 8.75 -22.39 22.82
N VAL A 448 9.54 -23.27 22.19
CA VAL A 448 8.97 -24.36 21.38
C VAL A 448 8.18 -25.28 22.30
N SER A 449 6.89 -25.47 21.99
CA SER A 449 6.00 -26.33 22.78
C SER A 449 6.21 -27.82 22.44
N PRO A 450 5.81 -28.75 23.30
CA PRO A 450 5.66 -30.18 22.94
C PRO A 450 4.78 -30.35 21.69
N LEU A 451 4.92 -31.47 21.02
CA LEU A 451 4.13 -31.80 19.82
C LEU A 451 2.64 -31.84 20.13
N PRO A 452 1.79 -30.96 19.55
CA PRO A 452 0.35 -30.95 19.85
C PRO A 452 -0.35 -32.28 19.60
N ALA A 453 0.05 -33.04 18.58
CA ALA A 453 -0.53 -34.34 18.26
C ALA A 453 -0.44 -35.38 19.40
N THR A 454 0.61 -35.30 20.24
CA THR A 454 0.76 -36.21 21.37
C THR A 454 -0.22 -35.92 22.51
N VAL A 455 -0.68 -34.66 22.62
CA VAL A 455 -1.67 -34.25 23.63
C VAL A 455 -3.09 -34.40 23.11
N LEU A 456 -3.30 -34.05 21.83
CA LEU A 456 -4.63 -34.01 21.21
C LEU A 456 -5.08 -35.36 20.63
N GLY A 457 -4.16 -36.33 20.47
CA GLY A 457 -4.42 -37.59 19.80
C GLY A 457 -4.72 -37.49 18.30
N GLN A 458 -4.47 -36.31 17.70
CA GLN A 458 -4.70 -36.07 16.28
C GLN A 458 -3.69 -35.05 15.73
N VAL A 459 -3.27 -35.24 14.48
CA VAL A 459 -2.36 -34.31 13.79
C VAL A 459 -3.13 -33.08 13.34
N THR A 460 -2.51 -31.91 13.53
CA THR A 460 -2.99 -30.61 13.07
C THR A 460 -2.09 -30.12 11.95
N PHE A 461 -2.59 -30.19 10.71
CA PHE A 461 -2.01 -29.44 9.60
C PHE A 461 -2.42 -27.96 9.69
N GLY A 462 -1.62 -27.06 9.13
CA GLY A 462 -2.02 -25.69 9.10
C GLY A 462 -1.35 -24.84 8.01
N SER A 463 -1.97 -23.72 7.69
CA SER A 463 -1.41 -22.70 6.79
C SER A 463 -1.86 -21.31 7.22
N PHE A 464 -0.89 -20.48 7.62
CA PHE A 464 -1.16 -19.10 8.05
C PHE A 464 -0.87 -18.13 6.91
N ASN A 465 -1.40 -18.45 5.72
CA ASN A 465 -1.18 -17.73 4.49
C ASN A 465 -2.42 -16.98 4.01
N ASN A 466 -2.16 -15.92 3.20
CA ASN A 466 -3.21 -15.15 2.54
C ASN A 466 -4.12 -16.07 1.71
N PRO A 467 -5.47 -15.97 1.84
CA PRO A 467 -6.41 -16.76 1.04
C PRO A 467 -6.21 -16.67 -0.47
N ALA A 468 -5.60 -15.60 -0.98
CA ALA A 468 -5.25 -15.48 -2.40
C ALA A 468 -4.28 -16.57 -2.88
N LYS A 469 -3.48 -17.14 -1.97
CA LYS A 469 -2.55 -18.25 -2.25
C LYS A 469 -3.25 -19.62 -2.29
N ILE A 470 -4.51 -19.71 -1.82
CA ILE A 470 -5.24 -20.97 -1.69
C ILE A 470 -6.10 -21.20 -2.95
N GLY A 471 -5.44 -21.55 -4.05
CA GLY A 471 -6.06 -21.92 -5.31
C GLY A 471 -6.80 -23.26 -5.27
N ASP A 472 -7.46 -23.65 -6.37
CA ASP A 472 -8.17 -24.94 -6.44
C ASP A 472 -7.22 -26.13 -6.33
N GLU A 473 -6.06 -26.05 -6.97
CA GLU A 473 -5.01 -27.07 -6.94
C GLU A 473 -4.46 -27.27 -5.51
N VAL A 474 -4.30 -26.18 -4.74
CA VAL A 474 -3.90 -26.27 -3.33
C VAL A 474 -4.95 -27.01 -2.52
N VAL A 475 -6.23 -26.67 -2.72
CA VAL A 475 -7.35 -27.35 -2.01
C VAL A 475 -7.42 -28.82 -2.42
N ASP A 476 -7.16 -29.17 -3.69
CA ASP A 476 -7.12 -30.55 -4.17
C ASP A 476 -6.08 -31.38 -3.42
N LEU A 477 -4.85 -30.87 -3.29
CA LEU A 477 -3.78 -31.59 -2.60
C LEU A 477 -4.00 -31.66 -1.09
N TRP A 478 -4.46 -30.57 -0.46
CA TRP A 478 -4.74 -30.57 0.97
C TRP A 478 -5.93 -31.48 1.32
N ALA A 479 -6.94 -31.58 0.46
CA ALA A 479 -8.03 -32.55 0.63
C ALA A 479 -7.51 -34.00 0.54
N ARG A 480 -6.64 -34.29 -0.43
CA ARG A 480 -6.01 -35.62 -0.54
C ARG A 480 -5.18 -35.98 0.69
N ILE A 481 -4.43 -35.02 1.28
CA ILE A 481 -3.70 -35.23 2.53
C ILE A 481 -4.69 -35.58 3.66
N LEU A 482 -5.74 -34.79 3.82
CA LEU A 482 -6.75 -35.02 4.86
C LEU A 482 -7.49 -36.35 4.67
N MET A 483 -7.70 -36.82 3.46
CA MET A 483 -8.28 -38.13 3.18
C MET A 483 -7.34 -39.27 3.55
N GLN A 484 -6.01 -39.11 3.37
CA GLN A 484 -4.99 -40.08 3.77
C GLN A 484 -4.75 -40.10 5.29
N VAL A 485 -5.06 -38.99 5.99
CA VAL A 485 -4.95 -38.90 7.46
C VAL A 485 -6.32 -38.55 8.05
N PRO A 486 -7.24 -39.54 8.19
CA PRO A 486 -8.67 -39.28 8.47
C PRO A 486 -8.94 -38.57 9.79
N THR A 487 -8.09 -38.72 10.80
CA THR A 487 -8.22 -38.04 12.10
C THR A 487 -7.68 -36.62 12.11
N ALA A 488 -6.88 -36.18 11.10
CA ALA A 488 -6.25 -34.88 11.10
C ALA A 488 -7.25 -33.74 10.84
N ARG A 489 -6.91 -32.56 11.30
CA ARG A 489 -7.61 -31.31 11.02
C ARG A 489 -6.69 -30.32 10.28
N LEU A 490 -7.29 -29.33 9.63
CA LEU A 490 -6.58 -28.24 8.95
C LEU A 490 -6.94 -26.90 9.57
N VAL A 491 -5.94 -26.17 10.06
CA VAL A 491 -6.09 -24.84 10.64
C VAL A 491 -5.67 -23.79 9.61
N LEU A 492 -6.54 -22.80 9.36
CA LEU A 492 -6.30 -21.71 8.43
C LEU A 492 -6.40 -20.37 9.16
N LYS A 493 -5.42 -19.49 8.94
CA LYS A 493 -5.35 -18.15 9.53
C LYS A 493 -4.68 -17.16 8.61
N TYR A 494 -5.24 -15.97 8.49
CA TYR A 494 -4.57 -14.79 7.95
C TYR A 494 -5.33 -13.55 8.41
N ARG A 495 -4.75 -12.80 9.36
CA ARG A 495 -5.49 -11.71 10.01
C ARG A 495 -6.91 -12.20 10.38
N ASP A 496 -7.96 -11.40 10.10
CA ASP A 496 -9.37 -11.81 10.29
C ASP A 496 -10.06 -12.33 9.02
N VAL A 497 -9.29 -12.58 7.94
CA VAL A 497 -9.92 -12.89 6.63
C VAL A 497 -10.65 -14.22 6.67
N TYR A 498 -10.12 -15.22 7.38
CA TYR A 498 -10.76 -16.53 7.47
C TYR A 498 -11.97 -16.56 8.42
N THR A 499 -12.22 -15.49 9.20
CA THR A 499 -13.46 -15.37 9.98
C THR A 499 -14.63 -14.80 9.16
N VAL A 500 -14.35 -14.26 7.96
CA VAL A 500 -15.39 -13.78 7.05
C VAL A 500 -16.22 -14.95 6.53
N GLU A 501 -17.54 -14.91 6.77
CA GLU A 501 -18.45 -16.03 6.46
C GLU A 501 -18.37 -16.47 4.98
N ASP A 502 -18.30 -15.53 4.04
CA ASP A 502 -18.15 -15.83 2.61
C ASP A 502 -16.87 -16.62 2.28
N VAL A 503 -15.76 -16.36 2.99
CA VAL A 503 -14.49 -17.07 2.83
C VAL A 503 -14.60 -18.48 3.42
N ARG A 504 -15.14 -18.58 4.64
CA ARG A 504 -15.36 -19.86 5.34
C ARG A 504 -16.27 -20.80 4.54
N ALA A 505 -17.46 -20.30 4.18
CA ALA A 505 -18.45 -21.09 3.45
C ALA A 505 -17.89 -21.55 2.08
N ARG A 506 -17.16 -20.70 1.37
CA ARG A 506 -16.53 -21.06 0.10
C ARG A 506 -15.46 -22.13 0.26
N LEU A 507 -14.60 -22.04 1.26
CA LEU A 507 -13.57 -23.05 1.51
C LEU A 507 -14.19 -24.35 2.00
N ALA A 508 -15.10 -24.29 2.96
CA ALA A 508 -15.83 -25.46 3.45
C ALA A 508 -16.49 -26.23 2.30
N LYS A 509 -17.18 -25.51 1.39
CA LYS A 509 -17.78 -26.11 0.19
C LYS A 509 -16.73 -26.78 -0.69
N ARG A 510 -15.61 -26.10 -1.01
CA ARG A 510 -14.54 -26.65 -1.86
C ARG A 510 -13.93 -27.94 -1.29
N PHE A 511 -13.72 -28.01 0.01
CA PHE A 511 -13.22 -29.22 0.69
C PHE A 511 -14.30 -30.32 0.73
N SER A 512 -15.57 -29.97 1.00
CA SER A 512 -16.68 -30.92 0.99
C SER A 512 -16.89 -31.57 -0.37
N GLU A 513 -16.77 -30.80 -1.46
CA GLU A 513 -16.82 -31.30 -2.84
C GLU A 513 -15.72 -32.33 -3.15
N ARG A 514 -14.66 -32.37 -2.33
CA ARG A 514 -13.53 -33.32 -2.40
C ARG A 514 -13.57 -34.41 -1.31
N GLY A 515 -14.72 -34.57 -0.65
CA GLY A 515 -14.95 -35.64 0.34
C GLY A 515 -14.40 -35.35 1.74
N VAL A 516 -13.96 -34.14 2.04
CA VAL A 516 -13.49 -33.75 3.37
C VAL A 516 -14.64 -33.14 4.17
N ASP A 517 -14.90 -33.67 5.37
CA ASP A 517 -15.89 -33.12 6.30
C ASP A 517 -15.45 -31.68 6.72
N PRO A 518 -16.29 -30.63 6.48
CA PRO A 518 -15.99 -29.27 6.87
C PRO A 518 -15.70 -29.07 8.36
N SER A 519 -16.17 -29.94 9.26
CA SER A 519 -15.87 -29.90 10.70
C SER A 519 -14.36 -30.05 11.01
N ARG A 520 -13.59 -30.61 10.08
CA ARG A 520 -12.14 -30.76 10.18
C ARG A 520 -11.37 -29.48 9.81
N LEU A 521 -12.06 -28.44 9.31
CA LEU A 521 -11.47 -27.14 8.99
C LEU A 521 -11.65 -26.19 10.18
N VAL A 522 -10.55 -25.64 10.67
CA VAL A 522 -10.54 -24.68 11.76
C VAL A 522 -10.10 -23.32 11.20
N PHE A 523 -10.93 -22.30 11.38
CA PHE A 523 -10.67 -20.96 10.90
C PHE A 523 -10.38 -20.03 12.08
N LEU A 524 -9.18 -19.42 12.09
CA LEU A 524 -8.75 -18.53 13.17
C LEU A 524 -8.74 -17.08 12.70
N GLY A 525 -9.04 -16.17 13.62
CA GLY A 525 -8.98 -14.73 13.46
C GLY A 525 -7.62 -14.13 13.80
N ALA A 526 -7.54 -12.80 13.74
CA ALA A 526 -6.37 -12.04 14.17
C ALA A 526 -6.15 -12.20 15.69
N ASP A 527 -4.91 -11.99 16.06
CA ASP A 527 -4.52 -11.90 17.46
C ASP A 527 -3.87 -10.51 17.70
N PRO A 528 -4.09 -9.88 18.85
CA PRO A 528 -3.64 -8.51 19.08
C PRO A 528 -2.12 -8.36 19.17
N THR A 529 -1.38 -9.45 19.49
CA THR A 529 0.07 -9.37 19.64
C THR A 529 0.81 -10.38 18.78
N ARG A 530 2.07 -10.06 18.43
CA ARG A 530 2.92 -11.01 17.69
C ARG A 530 3.21 -12.27 18.49
N ALA A 531 3.38 -12.16 19.80
CA ALA A 531 3.64 -13.30 20.68
C ALA A 531 2.46 -14.27 20.69
N SER A 532 1.22 -13.78 20.83
CA SER A 532 0.03 -14.61 20.80
C SER A 532 -0.24 -15.18 19.39
N HIS A 533 0.05 -14.44 18.33
CA HIS A 533 0.05 -14.99 16.97
C HIS A 533 0.98 -16.21 16.84
N LEU A 534 2.22 -16.09 17.31
CA LEU A 534 3.17 -17.21 17.30
C LEU A 534 2.73 -18.37 18.20
N GLY A 535 2.04 -18.08 19.30
CA GLY A 535 1.38 -19.10 20.13
C GLY A 535 0.31 -19.90 19.35
N MET A 536 -0.45 -19.24 18.47
CA MET A 536 -1.38 -19.95 17.58
C MET A 536 -0.63 -20.78 16.52
N VAL A 537 0.48 -20.26 15.98
CA VAL A 537 1.35 -21.03 15.07
C VAL A 537 1.83 -22.31 15.74
N ALA A 538 2.23 -22.24 17.02
CA ALA A 538 2.68 -23.40 17.81
C ALA A 538 1.63 -24.52 17.94
N GLY A 539 0.36 -24.23 17.71
CA GLY A 539 -0.74 -25.23 17.72
C GLY A 539 -0.80 -26.14 16.50
N MET A 540 0.08 -25.96 15.51
CA MET A 540 0.21 -26.86 14.36
C MET A 540 1.29 -27.91 14.61
N ASP A 541 1.15 -29.08 13.97
CA ASP A 541 2.18 -30.12 13.92
C ASP A 541 2.99 -30.03 12.61
N ILE A 542 2.32 -29.74 11.50
CA ILE A 542 2.91 -29.65 10.15
C ILE A 542 2.32 -28.43 9.44
N ALA A 543 3.16 -27.60 8.87
CA ALA A 543 2.72 -26.48 8.04
C ALA A 543 2.68 -26.91 6.56
N LEU A 544 1.58 -26.61 5.89
CA LEU A 544 1.38 -26.84 4.46
C LEU A 544 1.61 -25.54 3.70
N ASP A 545 2.69 -25.48 2.93
CA ASP A 545 3.05 -24.32 2.12
C ASP A 545 2.18 -24.28 0.85
N PRO A 546 1.48 -23.18 0.57
CA PRO A 546 0.70 -23.05 -0.65
C PRO A 546 1.58 -22.87 -1.89
N PHE A 547 1.00 -23.13 -3.05
CA PHE A 547 1.63 -22.94 -4.36
C PHE A 547 0.59 -22.35 -5.34
N PRO A 548 0.98 -21.74 -6.43
CA PRO A 548 2.35 -21.45 -6.93
C PRO A 548 3.08 -20.33 -6.18
N PHE A 549 2.45 -19.73 -5.16
CA PHE A 549 3.01 -18.66 -4.35
C PHE A 549 3.22 -19.16 -2.92
N ASN A 550 4.45 -19.52 -2.58
CA ASN A 550 4.83 -20.01 -1.26
C ASN A 550 4.66 -18.96 -0.14
N GLY A 551 4.68 -19.42 1.10
CA GLY A 551 4.98 -18.58 2.25
C GLY A 551 6.44 -18.09 2.20
N CYS A 552 6.69 -16.92 2.77
CA CYS A 552 8.03 -16.46 3.08
C CYS A 552 8.12 -16.26 4.60
N THR A 553 7.68 -15.12 5.11
CA THR A 553 7.62 -14.84 6.56
C THR A 553 6.79 -15.87 7.32
N THR A 554 5.65 -16.29 6.78
CA THR A 554 4.78 -17.30 7.43
C THR A 554 5.42 -18.68 7.51
N SER A 555 6.19 -19.08 6.51
CA SER A 555 6.95 -20.33 6.52
C SER A 555 8.14 -20.25 7.48
N PHE A 556 8.83 -19.09 7.53
CA PHE A 556 9.87 -18.84 8.52
C PHE A 556 9.31 -18.87 9.96
N GLU A 557 8.18 -18.22 10.22
CA GLU A 557 7.53 -18.24 11.55
C GLU A 557 7.13 -19.66 11.98
N ALA A 558 6.63 -20.48 11.05
CA ALA A 558 6.34 -21.89 11.33
C ALA A 558 7.61 -22.64 11.72
N LEU A 559 8.66 -22.56 10.92
CA LEU A 559 9.95 -23.19 11.20
C LEU A 559 10.56 -22.70 12.53
N TRP A 560 10.48 -21.38 12.81
CA TRP A 560 10.95 -20.78 14.06
C TRP A 560 10.22 -21.32 15.29
N MET A 561 8.92 -21.62 15.13
CA MET A 561 8.10 -22.25 16.19
C MET A 561 8.25 -23.77 16.26
N GLY A 562 9.21 -24.33 15.53
CA GLY A 562 9.49 -25.75 15.52
C GLY A 562 8.56 -26.58 14.61
N ILE A 563 7.76 -25.94 13.75
CA ILE A 563 6.83 -26.65 12.88
C ILE A 563 7.49 -26.91 11.51
N PRO A 564 7.71 -28.18 11.12
CA PRO A 564 8.21 -28.51 9.80
C PRO A 564 7.22 -28.06 8.71
N VAL A 565 7.77 -27.48 7.65
CA VAL A 565 7.02 -27.01 6.48
C VAL A 565 7.17 -28.04 5.37
N VAL A 566 6.08 -28.45 4.76
CA VAL A 566 6.11 -29.23 3.50
C VAL A 566 5.82 -28.26 2.36
N THR A 567 6.71 -28.18 1.37
CA THR A 567 6.59 -27.27 0.22
C THR A 567 6.65 -28.03 -1.11
N LEU A 568 5.98 -27.51 -2.13
CA LEU A 568 6.08 -28.00 -3.51
C LEU A 568 6.98 -27.04 -4.29
N ALA A 569 8.08 -27.55 -4.84
CA ALA A 569 9.02 -26.77 -5.64
C ALA A 569 8.35 -26.24 -6.91
N GLY A 570 8.19 -24.94 -7.01
CA GLY A 570 7.61 -24.26 -8.16
C GLY A 570 8.62 -24.01 -9.29
N ARG A 571 8.12 -23.44 -10.37
CA ARG A 571 8.91 -23.05 -11.55
C ARG A 571 9.38 -21.60 -11.53
N ARG A 572 8.74 -20.77 -10.71
CA ARG A 572 9.03 -19.33 -10.56
C ARG A 572 9.52 -19.03 -9.16
N PHE A 573 10.17 -17.88 -9.00
CA PHE A 573 10.61 -17.32 -7.73
C PHE A 573 9.58 -17.51 -6.60
N LEU A 574 8.35 -17.08 -6.82
CA LEU A 574 7.28 -17.11 -5.82
C LEU A 574 6.98 -18.51 -5.27
N GLY A 575 7.22 -19.55 -6.06
CA GLY A 575 7.01 -20.95 -5.68
C GLY A 575 8.27 -21.68 -5.21
N ARG A 576 9.37 -20.98 -4.94
CA ARG A 576 10.65 -21.59 -4.57
C ARG A 576 11.21 -21.11 -3.21
N MET A 577 10.52 -20.22 -2.53
CA MET A 577 10.95 -19.70 -1.23
C MET A 577 11.03 -20.80 -0.17
N GLY A 578 10.01 -21.65 -0.08
CA GLY A 578 10.03 -22.82 0.82
C GLY A 578 11.17 -23.79 0.46
N THR A 579 11.44 -24.00 -0.83
CA THR A 579 12.58 -24.79 -1.30
C THR A 579 13.91 -24.23 -0.82
N SER A 580 14.12 -22.90 -0.95
CA SER A 580 15.34 -22.24 -0.49
C SER A 580 15.53 -22.42 1.03
N PHE A 581 14.51 -22.14 1.83
CA PHE A 581 14.58 -22.28 3.28
C PHE A 581 14.93 -23.71 3.71
N LEU A 582 14.20 -24.70 3.19
CA LEU A 582 14.41 -26.09 3.59
C LEU A 582 15.77 -26.64 3.12
N THR A 583 16.25 -26.22 1.96
CA THR A 583 17.59 -26.60 1.47
C THR A 583 18.67 -26.01 2.40
N HIS A 584 18.59 -24.74 2.75
CA HIS A 584 19.55 -24.11 3.68
C HIS A 584 19.48 -24.67 5.10
N LEU A 585 18.35 -25.24 5.50
CA LEU A 585 18.18 -25.96 6.77
C LEU A 585 18.63 -27.42 6.71
N GLY A 586 19.07 -27.93 5.55
CA GLY A 586 19.42 -29.33 5.39
C GLY A 586 18.23 -30.27 5.51
N LEU A 587 17.05 -29.87 5.01
CA LEU A 587 15.78 -30.61 5.04
C LEU A 587 15.19 -30.76 3.62
N PRO A 588 16.00 -31.14 2.59
CA PRO A 588 15.50 -31.26 1.24
C PRO A 588 14.41 -32.32 1.08
N GLU A 589 14.33 -33.27 2.00
CA GLU A 589 13.30 -34.33 2.01
C GLU A 589 11.89 -33.81 2.33
N LEU A 590 11.74 -32.57 2.76
CA LEU A 590 10.45 -31.88 2.94
C LEU A 590 10.05 -31.05 1.72
N VAL A 591 10.89 -31.03 0.67
CA VAL A 591 10.62 -30.37 -0.60
C VAL A 591 10.09 -31.38 -1.60
N ALA A 592 8.82 -31.24 -1.95
CA ALA A 592 8.18 -32.09 -2.95
C ALA A 592 8.57 -31.66 -4.37
N SER A 593 8.80 -32.63 -5.24
CA SER A 593 9.09 -32.42 -6.67
C SER A 593 7.84 -32.55 -7.56
N SER A 594 6.75 -33.08 -7.03
CA SER A 594 5.48 -33.28 -7.72
C SER A 594 4.29 -33.14 -6.75
N PRO A 595 3.05 -32.95 -7.27
CA PRO A 595 1.83 -32.97 -6.48
C PRO A 595 1.65 -34.23 -5.65
N ASP A 596 1.94 -35.40 -6.22
CA ASP A 596 1.82 -36.68 -5.51
C ASP A 596 2.88 -36.82 -4.40
N ASP A 597 4.08 -36.33 -4.65
CA ASP A 597 5.17 -36.28 -3.68
C ASP A 597 4.83 -35.37 -2.50
N TYR A 598 4.20 -34.22 -2.77
CA TYR A 598 3.72 -33.31 -1.72
C TYR A 598 2.74 -34.00 -0.76
N VAL A 599 1.76 -34.71 -1.30
CA VAL A 599 0.79 -35.49 -0.49
C VAL A 599 1.50 -36.60 0.27
N ARG A 600 2.39 -37.36 -0.39
CA ARG A 600 3.16 -38.46 0.23
C ARG A 600 4.03 -37.97 1.38
N ILE A 601 4.76 -36.86 1.22
CA ILE A 601 5.62 -36.28 2.26
C ILE A 601 4.79 -35.85 3.46
N ALA A 602 3.71 -35.09 3.23
CA ALA A 602 2.87 -34.58 4.30
C ALA A 602 2.17 -35.70 5.10
N ALA A 603 1.59 -36.69 4.41
CA ALA A 603 0.94 -37.85 5.06
C ALA A 603 1.96 -38.76 5.77
N GLY A 604 3.13 -38.99 5.14
CA GLY A 604 4.19 -39.81 5.76
C GLY A 604 4.77 -39.16 7.01
N LEU A 605 4.93 -37.82 6.99
CA LEU A 605 5.39 -37.07 8.17
C LEU A 605 4.34 -37.13 9.31
N ALA A 606 3.05 -37.05 8.98
CA ALA A 606 1.95 -37.19 9.96
C ALA A 606 1.88 -38.58 10.62
N ALA A 607 2.35 -39.61 9.94
CA ALA A 607 2.41 -40.97 10.46
C ALA A 607 3.63 -41.24 11.37
N ASP A 608 4.65 -40.35 11.36
CA ASP A 608 5.90 -40.53 12.13
C ASP A 608 6.01 -39.46 13.23
N LEU A 609 5.21 -39.62 14.31
CA LEU A 609 5.24 -38.69 15.45
C LEU A 609 6.62 -38.57 16.10
N PRO A 610 7.43 -39.62 16.25
CA PRO A 610 8.81 -39.47 16.76
C PRO A 610 9.69 -38.60 15.90
N ARG A 611 9.56 -38.63 14.57
CA ARG A 611 10.28 -37.75 13.65
C ARG A 611 9.78 -36.32 13.78
N LEU A 612 8.48 -36.10 13.85
CA LEU A 612 7.87 -34.78 14.07
C LEU A 612 8.40 -34.14 15.35
N GLU A 613 8.44 -34.88 16.46
CA GLU A 613 8.94 -34.37 17.74
C GLU A 613 10.42 -33.98 17.63
N ARG A 614 11.27 -34.80 17.01
CA ARG A 614 12.71 -34.44 16.81
C ARG A 614 12.87 -33.19 15.95
N LEU A 615 12.11 -33.06 14.87
CA LEU A 615 12.12 -31.87 14.04
C LEU A 615 11.68 -30.65 14.85
N ARG A 616 10.57 -30.77 15.55
CA ARG A 616 10.00 -29.69 16.35
C ARG A 616 11.00 -29.14 17.36
N GLN A 617 11.68 -29.97 18.12
CA GLN A 617 12.63 -29.55 19.13
C GLN A 617 13.93 -28.96 18.54
N GLY A 618 14.36 -29.43 17.38
CA GLY A 618 15.65 -29.04 16.79
C GLY A 618 15.59 -27.88 15.78
N LEU A 619 14.41 -27.52 15.23
CA LEU A 619 14.32 -26.58 14.11
C LEU A 619 14.81 -25.18 14.44
N ARG A 620 14.48 -24.62 15.61
CA ARG A 620 14.88 -23.26 16.01
C ARG A 620 16.41 -23.13 16.12
N GLU A 621 17.06 -24.11 16.73
CA GLU A 621 18.55 -24.12 16.82
C GLU A 621 19.18 -24.26 15.43
N ARG A 622 18.60 -25.10 14.58
CA ARG A 622 19.06 -25.29 13.20
C ARG A 622 18.93 -24.00 12.38
N ILE A 623 17.86 -23.22 12.58
CA ILE A 623 17.68 -21.90 11.92
C ILE A 623 18.74 -20.93 12.39
N LEU A 624 18.98 -20.85 13.71
CA LEU A 624 20.02 -19.96 14.28
C LEU A 624 21.43 -20.28 13.77
N ALA A 625 21.71 -21.56 13.49
CA ALA A 625 22.99 -22.01 12.96
C ALA A 625 23.07 -21.94 11.42
N SER A 626 21.99 -21.54 10.73
CA SER A 626 21.90 -21.51 9.28
C SER A 626 22.16 -20.13 8.68
N PRO A 627 22.41 -20.03 7.36
CA PRO A 627 22.51 -18.74 6.66
C PRO A 627 21.27 -17.86 6.79
N LEU A 628 20.10 -18.41 7.12
CA LEU A 628 18.84 -17.67 7.27
C LEU A 628 18.91 -16.56 8.33
N CYS A 629 19.75 -16.74 9.37
CA CYS A 629 19.91 -15.77 10.46
C CYS A 629 21.34 -15.22 10.60
N ASP A 630 22.27 -15.54 9.68
CA ASP A 630 23.64 -15.02 9.70
C ASP A 630 23.71 -13.62 9.05
N GLY A 631 23.35 -12.60 9.82
CA GLY A 631 23.37 -11.21 9.37
C GLY A 631 24.74 -10.73 8.85
N PRO A 632 25.84 -10.98 9.58
CA PRO A 632 27.20 -10.61 9.13
C PRO A 632 27.60 -11.26 7.81
N ALA A 633 27.35 -12.55 7.60
CA ALA A 633 27.68 -13.23 6.35
C ALA A 633 26.78 -12.74 5.19
N TYR A 634 25.51 -12.49 5.49
CA TYR A 634 24.58 -11.94 4.52
C TYR A 634 25.00 -10.54 4.04
N ALA A 635 25.34 -9.63 4.96
CA ALA A 635 25.81 -8.28 4.62
C ALA A 635 27.08 -8.33 3.76
N ARG A 636 28.07 -9.15 4.13
CA ARG A 636 29.28 -9.34 3.33
C ARG A 636 29.00 -9.84 1.91
N SER A 637 28.05 -10.78 1.74
CA SER A 637 27.70 -11.28 0.41
C SER A 637 27.05 -10.21 -0.46
N ILE A 638 26.18 -9.37 0.11
CA ILE A 638 25.60 -8.19 -0.56
C ILE A 638 26.67 -7.19 -0.96
N GLU A 639 27.60 -6.86 -0.05
CA GLU A 639 28.69 -5.91 -0.30
C GLU A 639 29.63 -6.38 -1.40
N VAL A 640 29.94 -7.67 -1.44
CA VAL A 640 30.72 -8.27 -2.53
C VAL A 640 29.99 -8.15 -3.86
N ALA A 641 28.68 -8.46 -3.90
CA ALA A 641 27.88 -8.34 -5.10
C ALA A 641 27.78 -6.88 -5.58
N PHE A 642 27.58 -5.93 -4.65
CA PHE A 642 27.57 -4.50 -4.97
C PHE A 642 28.92 -4.01 -5.50
N ARG A 643 30.02 -4.45 -4.89
CA ARG A 643 31.37 -4.13 -5.37
C ARG A 643 31.62 -4.65 -6.78
N GLN A 644 31.18 -5.85 -7.09
CA GLN A 644 31.30 -6.42 -8.44
C GLN A 644 30.48 -5.62 -9.47
N ALA A 645 29.23 -5.25 -9.13
CA ALA A 645 28.40 -4.43 -9.99
C ALA A 645 29.02 -3.03 -10.22
N TRP A 646 29.58 -2.44 -9.16
CA TRP A 646 30.25 -1.14 -9.25
C TRP A 646 31.53 -1.19 -10.11
N ARG A 647 32.37 -2.22 -9.95
CA ARG A 647 33.57 -2.42 -10.79
C ARG A 647 33.22 -2.54 -12.25
N ARG A 648 32.17 -3.33 -12.61
CA ARG A 648 31.67 -3.45 -13.99
C ARG A 648 31.26 -2.07 -14.54
N TRP A 649 30.51 -1.31 -13.77
CA TRP A 649 30.11 0.04 -14.18
C TRP A 649 31.31 0.96 -14.40
N CYS A 650 32.35 0.88 -13.58
CA CYS A 650 33.59 1.66 -13.76
C CYS A 650 34.37 1.23 -15.03
N GLU A 651 34.39 -0.07 -15.34
CA GLU A 651 35.06 -0.61 -16.55
C GLU A 651 34.40 -0.14 -17.82
N GLU A 652 33.09 -0.11 -17.88
CA GLU A 652 32.29 0.37 -19.04
C GLU A 652 32.48 1.87 -19.34
N ARG A 653 33.17 2.60 -18.47
CA ARG A 653 33.44 4.04 -18.57
C ARG A 653 34.90 4.41 -18.78
N ARG A 654 35.77 3.44 -18.73
CA ARG A 654 37.16 3.56 -19.13
C ARG A 654 37.32 3.39 -20.63
#